data_41fd46223bbf9c4722d46df87a898b07
#
_entry.id   41fd46223bbf9c4722d46df87a898b07
#
_cell.length_a   1.000
_cell.length_b   1.000
_cell.length_c   1.000
_cell.angle_alpha   90.00
_cell.angle_beta   90.00
_cell.angle_gamma   90.00
#
_symmetry.space_group_name_H-M   'P 1'
#
loop_
_entity.id
_entity.type
_entity.pdbx_description
1 polymer ?
#
loop_
_entity_poly.entity_id
_entity_poly.type
_entity_poly.pdbx_seq_one_letter_code
_entity_poly.pdbx_strand_id
1 'polypeptide(L)'
;MTAHPPSHPYPTTQPPSASTPALPVDESDDPSGPGGPGGAGSGERIIDRIERADIARIAVVGLAALGAWAASAAGASGWAVGSVGVVALVVGCWPILVEAVGDLRERRMSMELSMLLAIVAAAAIGEWVTALAVTVFALCAEVLEDLSMDRGRDALTDLMSFLPQTARVVTDPETAETTEAPLDEVRPGQVIALSPGGRVPVDGLVRAGRADVDQSRITGESLPVQVGPGDRVPAGSITRGALELEVERVGEDSSYGRIVAAVRHAQSSRAPVQRLADRLAARIVYLALTAALVTFLATRDVRATISVIIVAGACGVAAGTPLAVLAAIARAARCGAFVKDGTHLEQLSAVDTVVLDKTGTLTVGAPRVVSVSAAGPAEEPGESSGEGPAEGPPAGEVEILALAAAAEWNSEHPIGRAIRTEAAVRDLTVPVPNDVAYSPGAGVSALVDGRRITVGRRQDQTRRPGQEAPTPDASATIGPGTSDASDPEAPSATSVVEVRADDRLLGTITVADRLRQGAATAVRDLGEMGLEVLMLTGDSAASASRVARALGLAEDQVRAGLLPTDKEEVVRSLRQAGKCVAMVGDGVNDAPALSAADVGIAMGTGTDVAREAGDVVLVGSDPADLVETVRVARRARGIIMVNFVGTVVVDVAGMIAAGLGVLGPVAAALVHVVSESAFILNSARLVPRPGRRR
;
A
#
# COMPACT_ATOMS: atom_id res chain seq x y z
N MET A 1 5.29 62.76 -17.55
CA MET A 1 3.84 62.79 -17.62
C MET A 1 3.38 61.49 -18.22
N THR A 2 3.04 60.53 -17.40
CA THR A 2 2.13 59.39 -17.72
C THR A 2 1.83 58.69 -16.40
N ALA A 3 0.54 58.64 -16.10
CA ALA A 3 -0.04 58.27 -14.84
C ALA A 3 -0.06 56.76 -14.62
N HIS A 4 0.21 56.32 -13.37
CA HIS A 4 -0.14 55.00 -12.87
C HIS A 4 -1.62 54.96 -12.50
N PRO A 5 -2.36 53.86 -12.79
CA PRO A 5 -3.68 53.62 -12.21
C PRO A 5 -3.59 52.96 -10.84
N PRO A 6 -4.57 53.13 -9.98
CA PRO A 6 -4.54 52.71 -8.58
C PRO A 6 -4.90 51.23 -8.39
N SER A 7 -4.21 50.63 -7.41
CA SER A 7 -4.46 49.30 -6.89
C SER A 7 -5.79 49.19 -6.12
N HIS A 8 -6.68 48.31 -6.54
CA HIS A 8 -7.85 47.87 -5.76
C HIS A 8 -7.49 46.72 -4.81
N PRO A 9 -7.96 46.78 -3.56
CA PRO A 9 -7.81 45.66 -2.63
C PRO A 9 -8.88 44.58 -2.88
N TYR A 10 -8.47 43.33 -2.94
CA TYR A 10 -9.36 42.16 -2.97
C TYR A 10 -10.01 41.95 -1.60
N PRO A 11 -11.29 41.61 -1.52
CA PRO A 11 -11.94 41.24 -0.27
C PRO A 11 -11.59 39.81 0.10
N THR A 12 -11.05 39.62 1.29
CA THR A 12 -10.92 38.32 1.98
C THR A 12 -12.30 37.80 2.35
N THR A 13 -12.77 36.75 1.66
CA THR A 13 -13.92 35.98 2.08
C THR A 13 -13.43 34.79 2.92
N GLN A 14 -13.73 34.81 4.21
CA GLN A 14 -13.67 33.66 5.09
C GLN A 14 -14.71 32.60 4.65
N PRO A 15 -14.39 31.30 4.66
CA PRO A 15 -15.39 30.27 4.47
C PRO A 15 -16.28 30.12 5.72
N PRO A 16 -17.57 29.79 5.57
CA PRO A 16 -18.48 29.63 6.70
C PRO A 16 -18.17 28.37 7.48
N SER A 17 -18.09 28.52 8.80
CA SER A 17 -18.03 27.46 9.78
C SER A 17 -19.33 26.63 9.72
N ALA A 18 -19.27 25.40 9.21
CA ALA A 18 -20.34 24.42 9.34
C ALA A 18 -20.27 23.80 10.75
N SER A 19 -21.14 24.22 11.63
CA SER A 19 -21.42 23.56 12.90
C SER A 19 -22.28 22.33 12.64
N THR A 20 -21.68 21.15 12.78
CA THR A 20 -22.41 19.88 12.85
C THR A 20 -23.02 19.73 14.26
N PRO A 21 -24.30 19.37 14.42
CA PRO A 21 -24.88 19.16 15.74
C PRO A 21 -24.37 17.83 16.31
N ALA A 22 -23.85 17.90 17.54
CA ALA A 22 -23.51 16.74 18.35
C ALA A 22 -24.79 15.99 18.73
N LEU A 23 -24.79 14.67 18.52
CA LEU A 23 -25.79 13.76 19.07
C LEU A 23 -25.58 13.61 20.59
N PRO A 24 -26.63 13.47 21.39
CA PRO A 24 -26.52 13.36 22.84
C PRO A 24 -25.91 12.02 23.25
N VAL A 25 -24.87 12.10 24.07
CA VAL A 25 -24.30 10.94 24.79
C VAL A 25 -25.22 10.68 25.99
N ASP A 26 -25.79 9.50 26.05
CA ASP A 26 -26.55 9.00 27.18
C ASP A 26 -25.58 8.59 28.30
N GLU A 27 -25.57 9.35 29.39
CA GLU A 27 -24.86 9.08 30.64
C GLU A 27 -25.72 8.19 31.50
N SER A 28 -25.46 6.86 31.48
CA SER A 28 -25.72 6.00 32.63
C SER A 28 -25.16 4.61 32.38
N ASP A 29 -24.03 4.28 32.99
CA ASP A 29 -23.86 3.10 33.84
C ASP A 29 -22.37 2.94 34.23
N ASP A 30 -22.11 3.30 35.47
CA ASP A 30 -20.87 2.95 36.18
C ASP A 30 -21.02 1.55 36.80
N PRO A 31 -20.09 0.63 36.53
CA PRO A 31 -19.69 -0.30 37.58
C PRO A 31 -18.19 -0.32 37.83
N SER A 32 -17.78 0.28 38.92
CA SER A 32 -16.54 0.10 39.63
C SER A 32 -16.12 -1.37 39.87
N GLY A 33 -14.88 -1.73 39.42
CA GLY A 33 -14.20 -2.93 39.83
C GLY A 33 -12.83 -3.08 39.16
N PRO A 34 -11.69 -3.19 39.89
CA PRO A 34 -10.37 -3.30 39.26
C PRO A 34 -10.08 -4.75 38.86
N GLY A 35 -10.12 -5.02 37.54
CA GLY A 35 -9.68 -6.28 36.94
C GLY A 35 -8.33 -6.08 36.25
N GLY A 36 -7.32 -6.84 36.68
CA GLY A 36 -5.97 -6.83 36.15
C GLY A 36 -5.87 -7.24 34.67
N PRO A 37 -4.71 -7.01 34.01
CA PRO A 37 -4.54 -7.24 32.59
C PRO A 37 -4.50 -8.73 32.26
N GLY A 38 -5.64 -9.28 31.91
CA GLY A 38 -5.78 -10.64 31.38
C GLY A 38 -5.48 -10.66 29.89
N GLY A 39 -4.63 -11.59 29.48
CA GLY A 39 -4.13 -11.77 28.11
C GLY A 39 -5.22 -11.84 27.05
N ALA A 40 -5.09 -11.03 26.03
CA ALA A 40 -5.88 -11.08 24.82
C ALA A 40 -5.54 -12.36 24.03
N GLY A 41 -6.44 -13.32 24.10
CA GLY A 41 -6.29 -14.61 23.45
C GLY A 41 -7.56 -15.45 23.53
N SER A 42 -8.73 -14.83 23.62
CA SER A 42 -9.99 -15.52 23.54
C SER A 42 -10.58 -15.33 22.14
N GLY A 43 -10.66 -16.42 21.38
CA GLY A 43 -11.52 -16.47 20.22
C GLY A 43 -12.95 -16.22 20.70
N GLU A 44 -13.42 -14.97 20.62
CA GLU A 44 -14.84 -14.67 20.72
C GLU A 44 -15.58 -15.62 19.81
N ARG A 45 -16.54 -16.33 20.37
CA ARG A 45 -17.36 -17.27 19.60
C ARG A 45 -18.09 -16.44 18.56
N ILE A 46 -18.13 -16.95 17.33
CA ILE A 46 -18.85 -16.32 16.19
C ILE A 46 -20.30 -15.90 16.58
N ILE A 47 -20.90 -16.65 17.50
CA ILE A 47 -22.26 -16.42 18.01
C ILE A 47 -22.35 -15.13 18.86
N ASP A 48 -21.26 -14.69 19.50
CA ASP A 48 -21.27 -13.48 20.35
C ASP A 48 -21.27 -12.18 19.52
N ARG A 49 -21.01 -12.29 18.22
CA ARG A 49 -20.99 -11.16 17.26
C ARG A 49 -22.30 -10.97 16.51
N ILE A 50 -23.19 -11.96 16.54
CA ILE A 50 -24.51 -11.85 15.91
C ILE A 50 -25.40 -11.08 16.88
N GLU A 51 -26.00 -9.99 16.41
CA GLU A 51 -26.97 -9.26 17.23
C GLU A 51 -28.07 -10.20 17.69
N ARG A 52 -28.33 -10.22 18.98
CA ARG A 52 -29.37 -11.07 19.55
C ARG A 52 -30.77 -10.82 18.92
N ALA A 53 -30.94 -9.61 18.39
CA ALA A 53 -32.15 -9.24 17.65
C ALA A 53 -32.32 -10.05 16.36
N ASP A 54 -31.25 -10.28 15.59
CA ASP A 54 -31.31 -11.00 14.32
C ASP A 54 -31.54 -12.50 14.53
N ILE A 55 -30.87 -13.08 15.54
CA ILE A 55 -31.13 -14.46 15.93
C ILE A 55 -32.60 -14.63 16.36
N ALA A 56 -33.12 -13.68 17.13
CA ALA A 56 -34.50 -13.71 17.56
C ALA A 56 -35.48 -13.58 16.38
N ARG A 57 -35.19 -12.69 15.42
CA ARG A 57 -36.01 -12.54 14.18
C ARG A 57 -36.00 -13.83 13.36
N ILE A 58 -34.85 -14.40 13.07
CA ILE A 58 -34.72 -15.67 12.34
C ILE A 58 -35.50 -16.78 13.06
N ALA A 59 -35.36 -16.89 14.38
CA ALA A 59 -36.05 -17.88 15.17
C ALA A 59 -37.60 -17.71 15.13
N VAL A 60 -38.07 -16.46 15.29
CA VAL A 60 -39.51 -16.17 15.24
C VAL A 60 -40.11 -16.48 13.87
N VAL A 61 -39.47 -16.03 12.78
CA VAL A 61 -39.95 -16.29 11.41
C VAL A 61 -39.83 -17.78 11.07
N GLY A 62 -38.73 -18.44 11.49
CA GLY A 62 -38.54 -19.88 11.29
C GLY A 62 -39.59 -20.74 12.02
N LEU A 63 -39.88 -20.41 13.27
CA LEU A 63 -40.96 -21.07 14.03
C LEU A 63 -42.31 -20.81 13.40
N ALA A 64 -42.58 -19.60 12.93
CA ALA A 64 -43.80 -19.28 12.21
C ALA A 64 -43.90 -20.05 10.88
N ALA A 65 -42.83 -20.23 10.14
CA ALA A 65 -42.79 -21.01 8.91
C ALA A 65 -43.09 -22.49 9.19
N LEU A 66 -42.46 -23.07 10.21
CA LEU A 66 -42.74 -24.44 10.66
C LEU A 66 -44.18 -24.63 11.15
N GLY A 67 -44.67 -23.64 11.92
CA GLY A 67 -46.06 -23.63 12.39
C GLY A 67 -47.05 -23.51 11.23
N ALA A 68 -46.80 -22.64 10.27
CA ALA A 68 -47.64 -22.50 9.06
C ALA A 68 -47.62 -23.78 8.21
N TRP A 69 -46.46 -24.43 8.07
CA TRP A 69 -46.35 -25.71 7.37
C TRP A 69 -47.14 -26.82 8.10
N ALA A 70 -46.96 -26.96 9.40
CA ALA A 70 -47.68 -27.96 10.20
C ALA A 70 -49.19 -27.72 10.20
N ALA A 71 -49.64 -26.47 10.34
CA ALA A 71 -51.04 -26.08 10.27
C ALA A 71 -51.65 -26.36 8.89
N SER A 72 -50.94 -26.06 7.83
CA SER A 72 -51.35 -26.37 6.46
C SER A 72 -51.47 -27.88 6.24
N ALA A 73 -50.52 -28.69 6.75
CA ALA A 73 -50.52 -30.13 6.67
C ALA A 73 -51.67 -30.74 7.50
N ALA A 74 -52.05 -30.10 8.59
CA ALA A 74 -53.21 -30.50 9.46
C ALA A 74 -54.57 -30.03 8.92
N GLY A 75 -54.61 -29.34 7.74
CA GLY A 75 -55.86 -28.87 7.15
C GLY A 75 -56.47 -27.62 7.83
N ALA A 76 -55.67 -26.85 8.54
CA ALA A 76 -56.13 -25.60 9.17
C ALA A 76 -56.66 -24.60 8.13
N SER A 77 -57.59 -23.73 8.58
CA SER A 77 -58.17 -22.72 7.70
C SER A 77 -57.06 -21.73 7.20
N GLY A 78 -57.10 -21.36 5.92
CA GLY A 78 -56.14 -20.43 5.33
C GLY A 78 -56.06 -19.08 6.05
N TRP A 79 -57.11 -18.65 6.69
CA TRP A 79 -57.16 -17.43 7.53
C TRP A 79 -56.28 -17.53 8.78
N ALA A 80 -56.26 -18.69 9.45
CA ALA A 80 -55.45 -18.89 10.64
C ALA A 80 -53.93 -18.91 10.29
N VAL A 81 -53.56 -19.57 9.19
CA VAL A 81 -52.22 -19.60 8.68
C VAL A 81 -51.78 -18.20 8.20
N GLY A 82 -52.68 -17.48 7.51
CA GLY A 82 -52.45 -16.14 7.00
C GLY A 82 -52.22 -15.10 8.09
N SER A 83 -53.00 -15.13 9.18
CA SER A 83 -52.85 -14.16 10.29
C SER A 83 -51.48 -14.28 10.98
N VAL A 84 -51.04 -15.51 11.25
CA VAL A 84 -49.68 -15.78 11.79
C VAL A 84 -48.61 -15.38 10.79
N GLY A 85 -48.82 -15.68 9.50
CA GLY A 85 -47.89 -15.35 8.41
C GLY A 85 -47.70 -13.85 8.30
N VAL A 86 -48.76 -13.03 8.31
CA VAL A 86 -48.65 -11.56 8.23
C VAL A 86 -47.84 -10.99 9.37
N VAL A 87 -48.09 -11.40 10.62
CA VAL A 87 -47.37 -10.90 11.79
C VAL A 87 -45.89 -11.26 11.69
N ALA A 88 -45.58 -12.50 11.35
CA ALA A 88 -44.20 -12.96 11.21
C ALA A 88 -43.46 -12.27 10.06
N LEU A 89 -44.11 -12.02 8.92
CA LEU A 89 -43.54 -11.27 7.80
C LEU A 89 -43.26 -9.81 8.15
N VAL A 90 -44.17 -9.13 8.88
CA VAL A 90 -43.94 -7.75 9.31
C VAL A 90 -42.71 -7.66 10.22
N VAL A 91 -42.56 -8.61 11.15
CA VAL A 91 -41.40 -8.66 12.06
C VAL A 91 -40.14 -9.01 11.30
N GLY A 92 -40.17 -10.01 10.40
CA GLY A 92 -39.00 -10.49 9.66
C GLY A 92 -38.55 -9.56 8.55
N CYS A 93 -39.50 -9.02 7.78
CA CYS A 93 -39.17 -8.15 6.64
C CYS A 93 -38.91 -6.69 7.00
N TRP A 94 -38.99 -6.32 8.29
CA TRP A 94 -38.80 -4.91 8.70
C TRP A 94 -37.47 -4.29 8.23
N PRO A 95 -36.31 -4.93 8.45
CA PRO A 95 -35.04 -4.41 7.94
C PRO A 95 -35.05 -4.27 6.41
N ILE A 96 -35.41 -5.35 5.72
CA ILE A 96 -35.50 -5.41 4.24
C ILE A 96 -36.43 -4.31 3.70
N LEU A 97 -37.54 -4.03 4.39
CA LEU A 97 -38.47 -2.97 4.00
C LEU A 97 -37.84 -1.57 4.15
N VAL A 98 -37.12 -1.33 5.23
CA VAL A 98 -36.47 -0.03 5.48
C VAL A 98 -35.43 0.24 4.42
N GLU A 99 -34.60 -0.73 4.08
CA GLU A 99 -33.58 -0.62 3.04
C GLU A 99 -34.22 -0.46 1.65
N ALA A 100 -35.19 -1.30 1.30
CA ALA A 100 -35.88 -1.21 0.01
C ALA A 100 -36.59 0.15 -0.19
N VAL A 101 -37.14 0.74 0.88
CA VAL A 101 -37.74 2.10 0.81
C VAL A 101 -36.64 3.17 0.65
N GLY A 102 -35.46 3.00 1.29
CA GLY A 102 -34.30 3.87 1.12
C GLY A 102 -33.85 3.89 -0.35
N ASP A 103 -33.65 2.72 -0.93
CA ASP A 103 -33.21 2.56 -2.31
C ASP A 103 -34.25 3.07 -3.33
N LEU A 104 -35.50 2.87 -3.06
CA LEU A 104 -36.58 3.40 -3.90
C LEU A 104 -36.59 4.94 -3.90
N ARG A 105 -36.32 5.57 -2.75
CA ARG A 105 -36.19 7.04 -2.67
C ARG A 105 -34.97 7.54 -3.47
N GLU A 106 -33.89 6.78 -3.48
CA GLU A 106 -32.69 7.07 -4.26
C GLU A 106 -32.83 6.66 -5.73
N ARG A 107 -33.97 6.11 -6.13
CA ARG A 107 -34.26 5.57 -7.48
C ARG A 107 -33.26 4.49 -7.91
N ARG A 108 -32.80 3.70 -6.96
CA ARG A 108 -31.93 2.55 -7.20
C ARG A 108 -32.79 1.29 -7.19
N MET A 109 -32.57 0.44 -8.20
CA MET A 109 -33.15 -0.91 -8.20
C MET A 109 -32.16 -1.80 -7.47
N SER A 110 -32.52 -2.13 -6.23
CA SER A 110 -31.74 -3.01 -5.39
C SER A 110 -32.35 -4.41 -5.37
N MET A 111 -31.60 -5.29 -4.78
CA MET A 111 -31.93 -6.68 -4.59
C MET A 111 -32.98 -6.86 -3.50
N GLU A 112 -32.87 -6.10 -2.42
CA GLU A 112 -33.81 -6.06 -1.31
C GLU A 112 -35.20 -5.74 -1.82
N LEU A 113 -35.32 -4.81 -2.76
CA LEU A 113 -36.60 -4.49 -3.41
C LEU A 113 -37.15 -5.66 -4.22
N SER A 114 -36.32 -6.40 -4.97
CA SER A 114 -36.77 -7.56 -5.75
C SER A 114 -37.19 -8.72 -4.85
N MET A 115 -36.46 -8.94 -3.74
CA MET A 115 -36.78 -9.98 -2.77
C MET A 115 -38.03 -9.65 -1.99
N LEU A 116 -38.22 -8.41 -1.54
CA LEU A 116 -39.44 -7.93 -0.90
C LEU A 116 -40.66 -8.11 -1.83
N LEU A 117 -40.50 -7.78 -3.12
CA LEU A 117 -41.54 -7.97 -4.11
C LEU A 117 -41.95 -9.45 -4.25
N ALA A 118 -41.01 -10.36 -4.26
CA ALA A 118 -41.23 -11.80 -4.33
C ALA A 118 -41.96 -12.34 -3.05
N ILE A 119 -41.51 -11.88 -1.87
CA ILE A 119 -42.14 -12.25 -0.57
C ILE A 119 -43.59 -11.76 -0.53
N VAL A 120 -43.82 -10.49 -0.88
CA VAL A 120 -45.19 -9.91 -0.91
C VAL A 120 -46.06 -10.62 -1.94
N ALA A 121 -45.54 -10.93 -3.12
CA ALA A 121 -46.28 -11.67 -4.16
C ALA A 121 -46.64 -13.09 -3.69
N ALA A 122 -45.73 -13.81 -3.04
CA ALA A 122 -45.99 -15.14 -2.48
C ALA A 122 -47.08 -15.08 -1.38
N ALA A 123 -47.01 -14.08 -0.50
CA ALA A 123 -48.03 -13.87 0.54
C ALA A 123 -49.39 -13.52 -0.06
N ALA A 124 -49.45 -12.68 -1.09
CA ALA A 124 -50.68 -12.24 -1.76
C ALA A 124 -51.46 -13.39 -2.44
N ILE A 125 -50.74 -14.43 -2.92
CA ILE A 125 -51.37 -15.63 -3.49
C ILE A 125 -51.69 -16.71 -2.44
N GLY A 126 -51.41 -16.43 -1.15
CA GLY A 126 -51.68 -17.37 -0.05
C GLY A 126 -50.59 -18.41 0.19
N GLU A 127 -49.42 -18.30 -0.46
CA GLU A 127 -48.25 -19.18 -0.29
C GLU A 127 -47.45 -18.76 0.95
N TRP A 128 -48.08 -18.74 2.13
CA TRP A 128 -47.49 -18.26 3.37
C TRP A 128 -46.21 -18.99 3.78
N VAL A 129 -46.17 -20.32 3.60
CA VAL A 129 -44.99 -21.14 3.92
C VAL A 129 -43.82 -20.72 3.05
N THR A 130 -44.07 -20.49 1.76
CA THR A 130 -43.06 -20.00 0.80
C THR A 130 -42.56 -18.62 1.19
N ALA A 131 -43.46 -17.67 1.48
CA ALA A 131 -43.08 -16.31 1.86
C ALA A 131 -42.22 -16.29 3.13
N LEU A 132 -42.58 -17.06 4.15
CA LEU A 132 -41.83 -17.18 5.39
C LEU A 132 -40.48 -17.89 5.19
N ALA A 133 -40.42 -18.95 4.38
CA ALA A 133 -39.18 -19.66 4.08
C ALA A 133 -38.19 -18.75 3.34
N VAL A 134 -38.65 -17.99 2.35
CA VAL A 134 -37.82 -17.00 1.63
C VAL A 134 -37.30 -15.93 2.58
N THR A 135 -38.14 -15.44 3.51
CA THR A 135 -37.72 -14.46 4.52
C THR A 135 -36.64 -15.02 5.46
N VAL A 136 -36.80 -16.29 5.94
CA VAL A 136 -35.75 -16.93 6.76
C VAL A 136 -34.44 -17.01 6.00
N PHE A 137 -34.48 -17.42 4.73
CA PHE A 137 -33.29 -17.52 3.92
C PHE A 137 -32.63 -16.15 3.70
N ALA A 138 -33.42 -15.10 3.46
CA ALA A 138 -32.94 -13.73 3.33
C ALA A 138 -32.21 -13.24 4.59
N LEU A 139 -32.87 -13.40 5.76
CA LEU A 139 -32.25 -13.01 7.04
C LEU A 139 -30.96 -13.81 7.34
N CYS A 140 -30.91 -15.09 6.98
CA CYS A 140 -29.68 -15.87 7.13
C CYS A 140 -28.56 -15.40 6.22
N ALA A 141 -28.87 -14.99 5.00
CA ALA A 141 -27.91 -14.44 4.06
C ALA A 141 -27.34 -13.10 4.55
N GLU A 142 -28.22 -12.20 5.01
CA GLU A 142 -27.86 -10.90 5.60
C GLU A 142 -26.89 -11.05 6.77
N VAL A 143 -27.20 -11.92 7.74
CA VAL A 143 -26.29 -12.22 8.86
C VAL A 143 -24.95 -12.79 8.39
N LEU A 144 -24.91 -13.64 7.37
CA LEU A 144 -23.66 -14.17 6.84
C LEU A 144 -22.83 -13.09 6.13
N GLU A 145 -23.49 -12.18 5.43
CA GLU A 145 -22.86 -11.02 4.80
C GLU A 145 -22.21 -10.12 5.85
N ASP A 146 -22.96 -9.71 6.87
CA ASP A 146 -22.49 -8.86 7.96
C ASP A 146 -21.29 -9.48 8.69
N LEU A 147 -21.41 -10.75 9.10
CA LEU A 147 -20.30 -11.47 9.72
C LEU A 147 -19.04 -11.54 8.85
N SER A 148 -19.23 -11.62 7.54
CA SER A 148 -18.11 -11.70 6.60
C SER A 148 -17.46 -10.34 6.39
N MET A 149 -18.27 -9.28 6.30
CA MET A 149 -17.78 -7.90 6.21
C MET A 149 -17.09 -7.47 7.50
N ASP A 150 -17.61 -7.81 8.67
CA ASP A 150 -16.99 -7.52 9.96
C ASP A 150 -15.62 -8.19 10.09
N ARG A 151 -15.48 -9.44 9.66
CA ARG A 151 -14.18 -10.10 9.61
C ARG A 151 -13.18 -9.41 8.69
N GLY A 152 -13.66 -8.87 7.56
CA GLY A 152 -12.84 -8.07 6.67
C GLY A 152 -12.36 -6.78 7.34
N ARG A 153 -13.26 -6.10 8.06
CA ARG A 153 -12.98 -4.89 8.85
C ARG A 153 -12.07 -5.16 10.04
N ASP A 154 -12.31 -6.24 10.79
CA ASP A 154 -11.49 -6.64 11.94
C ASP A 154 -10.03 -6.85 11.56
N ALA A 155 -9.78 -7.48 10.41
CA ALA A 155 -8.42 -7.68 9.93
C ALA A 155 -7.65 -6.37 9.70
N LEU A 156 -8.37 -5.27 9.40
CA LEU A 156 -7.82 -3.92 9.31
C LEU A 156 -7.79 -3.22 10.67
N THR A 157 -8.79 -3.42 11.51
CA THR A 157 -8.86 -2.87 12.86
C THR A 157 -7.75 -3.40 13.75
N ASP A 158 -7.39 -4.68 13.63
CA ASP A 158 -6.23 -5.28 14.29
C ASP A 158 -4.90 -4.56 13.95
N LEU A 159 -4.78 -4.06 12.71
CA LEU A 159 -3.64 -3.22 12.32
C LEU A 159 -3.73 -1.84 12.97
N MET A 160 -4.94 -1.27 13.11
CA MET A 160 -5.15 0.06 13.67
C MET A 160 -5.00 0.12 15.19
N SER A 161 -5.31 -0.95 15.91
CA SER A 161 -5.25 -1.05 17.38
C SER A 161 -3.85 -1.39 17.92
N PHE A 162 -2.84 -1.42 17.05
CA PHE A 162 -1.50 -1.86 17.46
C PHE A 162 -0.75 -0.82 18.29
N LEU A 163 -0.99 0.48 18.11
CA LEU A 163 -0.36 1.52 18.92
C LEU A 163 -0.96 1.56 20.33
N PRO A 164 -0.15 1.81 21.37
CA PRO A 164 -0.64 2.15 22.69
C PRO A 164 -1.50 3.43 22.63
N GLN A 165 -2.51 3.52 23.47
CA GLN A 165 -3.33 4.74 23.58
C GLN A 165 -2.69 5.77 24.51
N THR A 166 -1.70 5.37 25.30
CA THR A 166 -0.98 6.19 26.28
C THR A 166 0.52 6.10 26.09
N ALA A 167 1.25 7.13 26.50
CA ALA A 167 2.70 7.16 26.54
C ALA A 167 3.18 7.64 27.91
N ARG A 168 4.34 7.15 28.37
CA ARG A 168 4.97 7.63 29.59
C ARG A 168 5.89 8.81 29.25
N VAL A 169 5.43 10.02 29.53
CA VAL A 169 6.19 11.25 29.32
C VAL A 169 7.10 11.52 30.50
N VAL A 170 8.36 11.81 30.25
CA VAL A 170 9.33 12.21 31.25
C VAL A 170 9.05 13.65 31.67
N THR A 171 8.62 13.88 32.89
CA THR A 171 8.27 15.21 33.40
C THR A 171 9.46 15.92 34.05
N ASP A 172 10.39 15.18 34.61
CA ASP A 172 11.62 15.71 35.16
C ASP A 172 12.84 14.87 34.67
N PRO A 173 13.72 15.47 33.85
CA PRO A 173 14.89 14.77 33.33
C PRO A 173 15.92 14.39 34.41
N GLU A 174 15.94 15.08 35.58
CA GLU A 174 16.92 14.82 36.63
C GLU A 174 16.49 13.65 37.54
N THR A 175 15.20 13.51 37.78
CA THR A 175 14.64 12.44 38.66
C THR A 175 14.11 11.24 37.86
N ALA A 176 14.06 11.34 36.54
CA ALA A 176 13.44 10.35 35.62
C ALA A 176 11.97 10.05 35.99
N GLU A 177 11.29 11.03 36.61
CA GLU A 177 9.86 10.89 36.91
C GLU A 177 9.03 10.88 35.63
N THR A 178 8.13 9.90 35.53
CA THR A 178 7.30 9.73 34.32
C THR A 178 5.83 9.82 34.67
N THR A 179 5.07 10.52 33.85
CA THR A 179 3.60 10.57 33.94
C THR A 179 2.99 9.89 32.71
N GLU A 180 1.97 9.10 32.94
CA GLU A 180 1.21 8.50 31.84
C GLU A 180 0.26 9.55 31.26
N ALA A 181 0.40 9.81 29.94
CA ALA A 181 -0.42 10.77 29.23
C ALA A 181 -1.10 10.09 28.01
N PRO A 182 -2.33 10.47 27.68
CA PRO A 182 -2.96 10.06 26.42
C PRO A 182 -2.09 10.46 25.22
N LEU A 183 -2.07 9.62 24.18
CA LEU A 183 -1.18 9.84 23.03
C LEU A 183 -1.51 11.12 22.25
N ASP A 184 -2.75 11.56 22.26
CA ASP A 184 -3.22 12.80 21.64
C ASP A 184 -2.76 14.07 22.39
N GLU A 185 -2.35 13.95 23.64
CA GLU A 185 -1.76 15.03 24.43
C GLU A 185 -0.25 15.15 24.26
N VAL A 186 0.41 14.12 23.72
CA VAL A 186 1.86 14.11 23.49
C VAL A 186 2.23 15.08 22.35
N ARG A 187 3.31 15.85 22.55
CA ARG A 187 3.76 16.86 21.57
C ARG A 187 5.21 16.61 21.13
N PRO A 188 5.57 16.98 19.89
CA PRO A 188 6.96 16.98 19.44
C PRO A 188 7.87 17.76 20.40
N GLY A 189 9.08 17.24 20.62
CA GLY A 189 10.08 17.79 21.56
C GLY A 189 9.94 17.27 23.00
N GLN A 190 8.86 16.58 23.36
CA GLN A 190 8.77 15.89 24.66
C GLN A 190 9.61 14.61 24.66
N VAL A 191 9.98 14.16 25.84
CA VAL A 191 10.70 12.89 26.00
C VAL A 191 9.77 11.84 26.57
N ILE A 192 9.75 10.65 25.94
CA ILE A 192 8.99 9.51 26.43
C ILE A 192 9.92 8.39 26.87
N ALA A 193 9.55 7.67 27.92
CA ALA A 193 10.26 6.50 28.43
C ALA A 193 9.61 5.21 27.96
N LEU A 194 10.41 4.31 27.40
CA LEU A 194 10.01 2.98 26.94
C LEU A 194 10.61 1.89 27.80
N SER A 195 9.78 0.95 28.20
CA SER A 195 10.22 -0.26 28.91
C SER A 195 10.56 -1.39 27.93
N PRO A 196 11.41 -2.36 28.35
CA PRO A 196 11.64 -3.58 27.58
C PRO A 196 10.33 -4.30 27.23
N GLY A 197 10.17 -4.67 25.96
CA GLY A 197 8.93 -5.24 25.41
C GLY A 197 7.85 -4.20 25.10
N GLY A 198 8.09 -2.93 25.38
CA GLY A 198 7.17 -1.83 25.10
C GLY A 198 7.03 -1.54 23.60
N ARG A 199 5.83 -1.14 23.19
CA ARG A 199 5.57 -0.64 21.84
C ARG A 199 5.87 0.85 21.79
N VAL A 200 6.53 1.28 20.72
CA VAL A 200 6.87 2.68 20.47
C VAL A 200 5.64 3.42 19.97
N PRO A 201 5.09 4.39 20.72
CA PRO A 201 3.83 5.05 20.37
C PRO A 201 3.97 6.16 19.34
N VAL A 202 5.17 6.71 19.15
CA VAL A 202 5.47 7.91 18.34
C VAL A 202 6.75 7.71 17.53
N ASP A 203 6.96 8.47 16.47
CA ASP A 203 8.29 8.55 15.87
C ASP A 203 9.18 9.43 16.75
N GLY A 204 10.40 9.00 16.99
CA GLY A 204 11.33 9.78 17.83
C GLY A 204 12.79 9.42 17.63
N LEU A 205 13.65 10.30 18.15
CA LEU A 205 15.10 10.11 18.26
C LEU A 205 15.46 9.51 19.62
N VAL A 206 16.34 8.52 19.63
CA VAL A 206 16.86 7.98 20.89
C VAL A 206 17.70 9.06 21.57
N ARG A 207 17.26 9.50 22.75
CA ARG A 207 17.98 10.43 23.62
C ARG A 207 18.93 9.70 24.56
N ALA A 208 18.45 8.61 25.15
CA ALA A 208 19.22 7.79 26.08
C ALA A 208 18.87 6.31 25.95
N GLY A 209 19.81 5.45 26.28
CA GLY A 209 19.67 4.00 26.20
C GLY A 209 20.24 3.41 24.91
N ARG A 210 20.36 2.07 24.91
CA ARG A 210 20.68 1.25 23.73
C ARG A 210 19.84 -0.01 23.80
N ALA A 211 19.21 -0.38 22.71
CA ALA A 211 18.36 -1.57 22.65
C ALA A 211 18.29 -2.13 21.24
N ASP A 212 17.97 -3.42 21.15
CA ASP A 212 17.51 -4.02 19.93
C ASP A 212 16.01 -3.68 19.75
N VAL A 213 15.66 -3.11 18.62
CA VAL A 213 14.31 -2.70 18.27
C VAL A 213 13.80 -3.55 17.13
N ASP A 214 12.71 -4.27 17.36
CA ASP A 214 12.00 -5.02 16.35
C ASP A 214 11.09 -4.06 15.54
N GLN A 215 11.50 -3.77 14.33
CA GLN A 215 10.78 -2.91 13.40
C GLN A 215 10.01 -3.71 12.34
N SER A 216 9.95 -5.04 12.47
CA SER A 216 9.41 -5.94 11.45
C SER A 216 7.98 -5.65 11.00
N ARG A 217 7.18 -5.03 11.87
CA ARG A 217 5.81 -4.63 11.55
C ARG A 217 5.70 -3.35 10.73
N ILE A 218 6.77 -2.59 10.65
CA ILE A 218 6.81 -1.30 9.96
C ILE A 218 7.70 -1.41 8.73
N THR A 219 8.92 -1.94 8.92
CA THR A 219 9.91 -2.05 7.85
C THR A 219 9.87 -3.40 7.12
N GLY A 220 9.18 -4.41 7.65
CA GLY A 220 9.19 -5.78 7.11
C GLY A 220 10.45 -6.58 7.47
N GLU A 221 11.51 -5.93 7.95
CA GLU A 221 12.77 -6.59 8.30
C GLU A 221 12.62 -7.47 9.53
N SER A 222 12.92 -8.75 9.39
CA SER A 222 12.75 -9.75 10.47
C SER A 222 13.82 -9.67 11.55
N LEU A 223 14.96 -9.04 11.29
CA LEU A 223 16.06 -8.90 12.24
C LEU A 223 15.91 -7.60 13.03
N PRO A 224 15.97 -7.66 14.37
CA PRO A 224 15.98 -6.46 15.19
C PRO A 224 17.18 -5.56 14.87
N VAL A 225 16.95 -4.25 14.85
CA VAL A 225 17.97 -3.23 14.60
C VAL A 225 18.48 -2.73 15.96
N GLN A 226 19.79 -2.71 16.15
CA GLN A 226 20.40 -2.11 17.32
C GLN A 226 20.37 -0.58 17.17
N VAL A 227 19.76 0.11 18.16
CA VAL A 227 19.66 1.57 18.18
C VAL A 227 20.31 2.15 19.43
N GLY A 228 20.86 3.36 19.32
CA GLY A 228 21.48 4.14 20.38
C GLY A 228 21.22 5.64 20.23
N PRO A 229 21.78 6.50 21.09
CA PRO A 229 21.55 7.95 21.05
C PRO A 229 21.80 8.56 19.67
N GLY A 230 20.82 9.30 19.16
CA GLY A 230 20.82 9.91 17.84
C GLY A 230 20.17 9.08 16.72
N ASP A 231 19.84 7.81 16.97
CA ASP A 231 19.15 6.97 16.00
C ASP A 231 17.64 7.19 16.05
N ARG A 232 16.98 7.07 14.90
CA ARG A 232 15.52 7.19 14.77
C ARG A 232 14.83 5.87 15.04
N VAL A 233 13.72 5.93 15.78
CA VAL A 233 12.85 4.79 16.05
C VAL A 233 11.43 5.13 15.59
N PRO A 234 10.87 4.40 14.61
CA PRO A 234 9.51 4.64 14.13
C PRO A 234 8.44 4.12 15.10
N ALA A 235 7.30 4.82 15.12
CA ALA A 235 6.10 4.38 15.84
C ALA A 235 5.66 2.98 15.38
N GLY A 236 5.20 2.15 16.30
CA GLY A 236 4.80 0.77 16.02
C GLY A 236 5.94 -0.26 16.16
N SER A 237 7.20 0.16 16.39
CA SER A 237 8.30 -0.73 16.74
C SER A 237 8.11 -1.33 18.13
N ILE A 238 8.83 -2.43 18.42
CA ILE A 238 8.87 -3.04 19.75
C ILE A 238 10.32 -2.99 20.25
N THR A 239 10.57 -2.28 21.36
CA THR A 239 11.90 -2.25 21.96
C THR A 239 12.15 -3.48 22.83
N ARG A 240 13.36 -4.05 22.76
CA ARG A 240 13.79 -5.14 23.67
C ARG A 240 14.56 -4.64 24.89
N GLY A 241 14.87 -3.36 24.96
CA GLY A 241 15.53 -2.70 26.07
C GLY A 241 14.81 -1.42 26.48
N ALA A 242 15.29 -0.78 27.56
CA ALA A 242 14.79 0.52 27.97
C ALA A 242 15.38 1.61 27.07
N LEU A 243 14.55 2.53 26.60
CA LEU A 243 14.93 3.68 25.78
C LEU A 243 14.20 4.94 26.23
N GLU A 244 14.85 6.08 26.10
CA GLU A 244 14.20 7.39 26.11
C GLU A 244 14.21 7.95 24.71
N LEU A 245 13.04 8.36 24.21
CA LEU A 245 12.87 8.93 22.89
C LEU A 245 12.41 10.38 22.99
N GLU A 246 13.09 11.26 22.28
CA GLU A 246 12.58 12.60 21.99
C GLU A 246 11.58 12.50 20.83
N VAL A 247 10.38 12.97 21.06
CA VAL A 247 9.24 12.86 20.14
C VAL A 247 9.47 13.76 18.92
N GLU A 248 9.48 13.19 17.72
CA GLU A 248 9.53 13.95 16.46
C GLU A 248 8.14 14.12 15.85
N ARG A 249 7.35 13.05 15.76
CA ARG A 249 6.02 13.03 15.12
C ARG A 249 5.04 12.20 15.95
N VAL A 250 3.80 12.66 16.01
CA VAL A 250 2.72 12.03 16.79
C VAL A 250 1.48 11.79 15.93
N GLY A 251 0.59 10.91 16.37
CA GLY A 251 -0.72 10.70 15.75
C GLY A 251 -0.64 10.32 14.27
N GLU A 252 -1.43 10.98 13.43
CA GLU A 252 -1.50 10.70 11.98
C GLU A 252 -0.21 11.05 11.23
N ASP A 253 0.61 11.94 11.76
CA ASP A 253 1.89 12.32 11.15
C ASP A 253 3.01 11.31 11.43
N SER A 254 2.84 10.42 12.41
CA SER A 254 3.80 9.35 12.69
C SER A 254 3.84 8.31 11.59
N SER A 255 4.92 7.56 11.50
CA SER A 255 5.09 6.48 10.51
C SER A 255 3.93 5.49 10.55
N TYR A 256 3.49 5.10 11.74
CA TYR A 256 2.35 4.19 11.89
C TYR A 256 1.00 4.89 11.69
N GLY A 257 0.87 6.14 12.12
CA GLY A 257 -0.36 6.93 11.94
C GLY A 257 -0.74 7.11 10.47
N ARG A 258 0.24 7.36 9.62
CA ARG A 258 0.03 7.43 8.15
C ARG A 258 -0.45 6.10 7.57
N ILE A 259 0.04 4.98 8.09
CA ILE A 259 -0.44 3.65 7.74
C ILE A 259 -1.94 3.53 8.07
N VAL A 260 -2.31 3.91 9.29
CA VAL A 260 -3.71 3.88 9.76
C VAL A 260 -4.59 4.80 8.92
N ALA A 261 -4.13 6.02 8.62
CA ALA A 261 -4.85 6.99 7.78
C ALA A 261 -5.08 6.45 6.35
N ALA A 262 -4.06 5.84 5.74
CA ALA A 262 -4.18 5.22 4.42
C ALA A 262 -5.20 4.06 4.42
N VAL A 263 -5.18 3.22 5.46
CA VAL A 263 -6.15 2.11 5.62
C VAL A 263 -7.57 2.64 5.80
N ARG A 264 -7.78 3.69 6.61
CA ARG A 264 -9.10 4.34 6.77
C ARG A 264 -9.60 4.91 5.45
N HIS A 265 -8.74 5.59 4.70
CA HIS A 265 -9.08 6.12 3.40
C HIS A 265 -9.47 5.02 2.41
N ALA A 266 -8.72 3.91 2.42
CA ALA A 266 -9.03 2.74 1.60
C ALA A 266 -10.40 2.11 1.93
N GLN A 267 -10.83 2.14 3.20
CA GLN A 267 -12.15 1.64 3.60
C GLN A 267 -13.31 2.51 3.10
N SER A 268 -13.09 3.82 2.97
CA SER A 268 -14.14 4.77 2.55
C SER A 268 -14.28 4.87 1.03
N SER A 269 -13.29 4.42 0.26
CA SER A 269 -13.29 4.52 -1.20
C SER A 269 -13.96 3.30 -1.85
N ARG A 270 -14.75 3.53 -2.93
CA ARG A 270 -15.36 2.46 -3.73
C ARG A 270 -14.56 2.20 -4.98
N ALA A 271 -14.02 1.00 -5.12
CA ALA A 271 -13.31 0.56 -6.32
C ALA A 271 -14.20 0.60 -7.58
N PRO A 272 -13.64 0.85 -8.77
CA PRO A 272 -14.39 0.79 -10.04
C PRO A 272 -15.12 -0.53 -10.25
N VAL A 273 -14.52 -1.66 -9.85
CA VAL A 273 -15.13 -2.99 -9.94
C VAL A 273 -16.38 -3.10 -9.06
N GLN A 274 -16.44 -2.44 -7.90
CA GLN A 274 -17.65 -2.40 -7.08
C GLN A 274 -18.79 -1.66 -7.79
N ARG A 275 -18.49 -0.49 -8.40
CA ARG A 275 -19.47 0.25 -9.21
C ARG A 275 -19.93 -0.53 -10.44
N LEU A 276 -19.08 -1.39 -11.00
CA LEU A 276 -19.45 -2.28 -12.09
C LEU A 276 -20.38 -3.39 -11.56
N ALA A 277 -20.06 -3.96 -10.40
CA ALA A 277 -20.87 -4.97 -9.73
C ALA A 277 -22.29 -4.45 -9.46
N ASP A 278 -22.43 -3.25 -8.88
CA ASP A 278 -23.70 -2.61 -8.60
C ASP A 278 -24.55 -2.39 -9.87
N ARG A 279 -23.90 -1.92 -10.96
CA ARG A 279 -24.60 -1.73 -12.24
C ARG A 279 -25.08 -3.02 -12.87
N LEU A 280 -24.33 -4.10 -12.67
CA LEU A 280 -24.73 -5.40 -13.20
C LEU A 280 -25.78 -6.06 -12.33
N ALA A 281 -25.71 -5.94 -11.02
CA ALA A 281 -26.78 -6.34 -10.12
C ALA A 281 -28.11 -5.71 -10.55
N ALA A 282 -28.13 -4.39 -10.76
CA ALA A 282 -29.32 -3.71 -11.26
C ALA A 282 -29.82 -4.25 -12.62
N ARG A 283 -28.91 -4.57 -13.57
CA ARG A 283 -29.30 -5.15 -14.88
C ARG A 283 -29.89 -6.56 -14.72
N ILE A 284 -29.36 -7.38 -13.82
CA ILE A 284 -29.88 -8.72 -13.52
C ILE A 284 -31.30 -8.61 -12.97
N VAL A 285 -31.58 -7.65 -12.06
CA VAL A 285 -32.93 -7.41 -11.55
C VAL A 285 -33.90 -7.04 -12.68
N TYR A 286 -33.51 -6.14 -13.59
CA TYR A 286 -34.38 -5.83 -14.75
C TYR A 286 -34.59 -7.03 -15.65
N LEU A 287 -33.54 -7.84 -15.89
CA LEU A 287 -33.67 -9.08 -16.65
C LEU A 287 -34.63 -10.06 -15.98
N ALA A 288 -34.53 -10.20 -14.67
CA ALA A 288 -35.41 -11.06 -13.86
C ALA A 288 -36.89 -10.64 -13.95
N LEU A 289 -37.16 -9.35 -13.78
CA LEU A 289 -38.51 -8.82 -13.90
C LEU A 289 -39.07 -9.03 -15.31
N THR A 290 -38.27 -8.86 -16.33
CA THR A 290 -38.65 -9.12 -17.72
C THR A 290 -38.92 -10.61 -17.96
N ALA A 291 -38.00 -11.48 -17.49
CA ALA A 291 -38.17 -12.93 -17.58
C ALA A 291 -39.39 -13.42 -16.81
N ALA A 292 -39.66 -12.87 -15.62
CA ALA A 292 -40.87 -13.18 -14.85
C ALA A 292 -42.14 -12.77 -15.59
N LEU A 293 -42.18 -11.59 -16.22
CA LEU A 293 -43.30 -11.15 -17.04
C LEU A 293 -43.52 -12.09 -18.23
N VAL A 294 -42.46 -12.47 -18.95
CA VAL A 294 -42.52 -13.42 -20.07
C VAL A 294 -43.02 -14.78 -19.59
N THR A 295 -42.50 -15.28 -18.47
CA THR A 295 -42.96 -16.54 -17.86
C THR A 295 -44.43 -16.49 -17.53
N PHE A 296 -44.89 -15.40 -16.89
CA PHE A 296 -46.32 -15.23 -16.56
C PHE A 296 -47.21 -15.20 -17.80
N LEU A 297 -46.82 -14.47 -18.85
CA LEU A 297 -47.60 -14.38 -20.08
C LEU A 297 -47.66 -15.73 -20.81
N ALA A 298 -46.56 -16.49 -20.78
CA ALA A 298 -46.45 -17.78 -21.48
C ALA A 298 -47.12 -18.93 -20.72
N THR A 299 -46.95 -19.00 -19.43
CA THR A 299 -47.37 -20.15 -18.62
C THR A 299 -48.63 -19.88 -17.80
N ARG A 300 -48.95 -18.62 -17.45
CA ARG A 300 -49.97 -18.21 -16.49
C ARG A 300 -49.77 -18.82 -15.09
N ASP A 301 -48.55 -19.33 -14.84
CA ASP A 301 -48.17 -19.91 -13.55
C ASP A 301 -47.50 -18.85 -12.68
N VAL A 302 -48.22 -18.43 -11.61
CA VAL A 302 -47.73 -17.41 -10.67
C VAL A 302 -46.57 -17.96 -9.86
N ARG A 303 -46.56 -19.27 -9.51
CA ARG A 303 -45.49 -19.87 -8.73
C ARG A 303 -44.16 -19.88 -9.52
N ALA A 304 -44.18 -20.27 -10.79
CA ALA A 304 -43.02 -20.20 -11.68
C ALA A 304 -42.56 -18.76 -11.83
N THR A 305 -43.46 -17.80 -11.98
CA THR A 305 -43.14 -16.37 -12.07
C THR A 305 -42.42 -15.84 -10.82
N ILE A 306 -42.92 -16.18 -9.63
CA ILE A 306 -42.29 -15.80 -8.34
C ILE A 306 -40.89 -16.46 -8.24
N SER A 307 -40.78 -17.74 -8.61
CA SER A 307 -39.50 -18.46 -8.59
C SER A 307 -38.40 -17.78 -9.45
N VAL A 308 -38.81 -17.25 -10.63
CA VAL A 308 -37.90 -16.50 -11.50
C VAL A 308 -37.38 -15.23 -10.81
N ILE A 309 -38.23 -14.50 -10.10
CA ILE A 309 -37.84 -13.30 -9.35
C ILE A 309 -36.91 -13.65 -8.20
N ILE A 310 -37.19 -14.70 -7.44
CA ILE A 310 -36.44 -15.11 -6.26
C ILE A 310 -35.02 -15.55 -6.61
N VAL A 311 -34.85 -16.31 -7.72
CA VAL A 311 -33.55 -16.87 -8.09
C VAL A 311 -32.59 -15.81 -8.58
N ALA A 312 -33.08 -14.73 -9.15
CA ALA A 312 -32.27 -13.69 -9.78
C ALA A 312 -31.80 -12.60 -8.81
N GLY A 313 -31.09 -12.99 -7.78
CA GLY A 313 -30.49 -12.06 -6.85
C GLY A 313 -28.96 -11.95 -7.10
N ALA A 314 -28.48 -10.81 -7.50
CA ALA A 314 -27.04 -10.56 -7.72
C ALA A 314 -26.24 -10.37 -6.42
N CYS A 315 -26.71 -10.87 -5.27
CA CYS A 315 -26.14 -10.71 -3.94
C CYS A 315 -24.69 -11.15 -3.84
N GLY A 316 -24.37 -12.30 -4.42
CA GLY A 316 -23.02 -12.86 -4.36
C GLY A 316 -21.95 -11.94 -4.97
N VAL A 317 -22.34 -11.07 -5.93
CA VAL A 317 -21.44 -10.06 -6.50
C VAL A 317 -21.42 -8.79 -5.63
N ALA A 318 -22.59 -8.35 -5.18
CA ALA A 318 -22.75 -7.11 -4.41
C ALA A 318 -22.01 -7.19 -3.06
N ALA A 319 -22.15 -8.29 -2.33
CA ALA A 319 -21.49 -8.51 -1.04
C ALA A 319 -20.06 -9.06 -1.18
N GLY A 320 -19.83 -10.00 -2.09
CA GLY A 320 -18.55 -10.66 -2.26
C GLY A 320 -17.44 -9.75 -2.79
N THR A 321 -17.77 -8.73 -3.59
CA THR A 321 -16.78 -7.82 -4.17
C THR A 321 -16.13 -6.89 -3.14
N PRO A 322 -16.89 -6.14 -2.30
CA PRO A 322 -16.31 -5.32 -1.24
C PRO A 322 -15.45 -6.14 -0.28
N LEU A 323 -15.94 -7.31 0.13
CA LEU A 323 -15.20 -8.21 1.00
C LEU A 323 -13.85 -8.63 0.39
N ALA A 324 -13.83 -8.99 -0.90
CA ALA A 324 -12.60 -9.39 -1.58
C ALA A 324 -11.59 -8.24 -1.63
N VAL A 325 -12.04 -7.00 -1.89
CA VAL A 325 -11.19 -5.80 -1.92
C VAL A 325 -10.63 -5.50 -0.54
N LEU A 326 -11.47 -5.44 0.50
CA LEU A 326 -11.04 -5.17 1.88
C LEU A 326 -10.05 -6.24 2.38
N ALA A 327 -10.37 -7.51 2.14
CA ALA A 327 -9.49 -8.61 2.53
C ALA A 327 -8.14 -8.59 1.80
N ALA A 328 -8.12 -8.17 0.52
CA ALA A 328 -6.88 -8.02 -0.24
C ALA A 328 -6.04 -6.85 0.28
N ILE A 329 -6.64 -5.69 0.58
CA ILE A 329 -5.95 -4.55 1.19
C ILE A 329 -5.36 -4.95 2.55
N ALA A 330 -6.15 -5.62 3.41
CA ALA A 330 -5.67 -6.11 4.69
C ALA A 330 -4.51 -7.11 4.54
N ARG A 331 -4.54 -7.93 3.50
CA ARG A 331 -3.47 -8.89 3.22
C ARG A 331 -2.21 -8.21 2.70
N ALA A 332 -2.33 -7.23 1.78
CA ALA A 332 -1.21 -6.42 1.30
C ALA A 332 -0.54 -5.68 2.46
N ALA A 333 -1.33 -5.07 3.35
CA ALA A 333 -0.83 -4.37 4.52
C ALA A 333 -0.02 -5.28 5.46
N ARG A 334 -0.44 -6.54 5.64
CA ARG A 334 0.32 -7.54 6.43
C ARG A 334 1.63 -7.98 5.75
N CYS A 335 1.76 -7.79 4.45
CA CYS A 335 2.98 -8.04 3.69
C CYS A 335 3.85 -6.78 3.57
N GLY A 336 3.58 -5.71 4.35
CA GLY A 336 4.37 -4.49 4.33
C GLY A 336 4.00 -3.51 3.21
N ALA A 337 2.92 -3.73 2.46
CA ALA A 337 2.49 -2.85 1.39
C ALA A 337 1.15 -2.16 1.71
N PHE A 338 1.14 -0.84 1.73
CA PHE A 338 -0.07 -0.04 1.95
C PHE A 338 -0.62 0.46 0.63
N VAL A 339 -1.81 -0.02 0.28
CA VAL A 339 -2.56 0.41 -0.89
C VAL A 339 -3.54 1.50 -0.45
N LYS A 340 -3.48 2.69 -1.05
CA LYS A 340 -4.29 3.84 -0.66
C LYS A 340 -5.80 3.61 -0.80
N ASP A 341 -6.22 2.88 -1.84
CA ASP A 341 -7.63 2.54 -2.03
C ASP A 341 -7.85 1.32 -2.92
N GLY A 342 -9.12 0.90 -3.03
CA GLY A 342 -9.50 -0.23 -3.87
C GLY A 342 -9.31 0.00 -5.36
N THR A 343 -9.27 1.25 -5.82
CA THR A 343 -9.01 1.59 -7.24
C THR A 343 -7.58 1.24 -7.61
N HIS A 344 -6.61 1.61 -6.76
CA HIS A 344 -5.20 1.33 -7.00
C HIS A 344 -4.90 -0.17 -6.87
N LEU A 345 -5.61 -0.89 -5.97
CA LEU A 345 -5.54 -2.36 -5.93
C LEU A 345 -6.02 -2.99 -7.24
N GLU A 346 -7.11 -2.49 -7.80
CA GLU A 346 -7.66 -2.97 -9.07
C GLU A 346 -6.69 -2.68 -10.23
N GLN A 347 -6.16 -1.44 -10.32
CA GLN A 347 -5.16 -1.05 -11.30
C GLN A 347 -3.91 -1.91 -11.19
N LEU A 348 -3.39 -2.14 -9.97
CA LEU A 348 -2.24 -3.00 -9.74
C LEU A 348 -2.45 -4.43 -10.23
N SER A 349 -3.70 -4.93 -10.16
CA SER A 349 -4.04 -6.25 -10.70
C SER A 349 -3.95 -6.34 -12.22
N ALA A 350 -4.06 -5.20 -12.90
CA ALA A 350 -4.06 -5.08 -14.36
C ALA A 350 -2.66 -4.73 -14.93
N VAL A 351 -1.69 -4.41 -14.08
CA VAL A 351 -0.32 -4.08 -14.48
C VAL A 351 0.29 -5.20 -15.32
N ASP A 352 0.87 -4.82 -16.45
CA ASP A 352 1.64 -5.67 -17.35
C ASP A 352 3.12 -5.29 -17.44
N THR A 353 3.47 -4.05 -17.06
CA THR A 353 4.81 -3.49 -17.11
C THR A 353 5.19 -2.85 -15.77
N VAL A 354 6.30 -3.28 -15.19
CA VAL A 354 6.86 -2.71 -13.95
C VAL A 354 8.13 -1.96 -14.28
N VAL A 355 8.17 -0.68 -13.97
CA VAL A 355 9.30 0.21 -14.14
C VAL A 355 9.91 0.45 -12.78
N LEU A 356 11.19 0.09 -12.61
CA LEU A 356 11.93 0.20 -11.36
C LEU A 356 12.99 1.29 -11.45
N ASP A 357 12.98 2.24 -10.52
CA ASP A 357 14.18 3.07 -10.35
C ASP A 357 15.31 2.24 -9.77
N LYS A 358 16.55 2.64 -10.03
CA LYS A 358 17.73 1.96 -9.48
C LYS A 358 18.01 2.39 -8.05
N THR A 359 18.20 3.70 -7.84
CA THR A 359 18.80 4.27 -6.61
C THR A 359 17.74 4.34 -5.50
N GLY A 360 18.05 3.77 -4.31
CA GLY A 360 17.09 3.74 -3.19
C GLY A 360 15.93 2.76 -3.38
N THR A 361 15.70 2.25 -4.59
CA THR A 361 14.68 1.27 -4.94
C THR A 361 15.28 -0.13 -5.04
N LEU A 362 16.06 -0.41 -6.07
CA LEU A 362 16.80 -1.68 -6.23
C LEU A 362 18.06 -1.73 -5.37
N THR A 363 18.62 -0.55 -5.02
CA THR A 363 19.73 -0.40 -4.09
C THR A 363 19.25 0.16 -2.76
N VAL A 364 20.11 0.09 -1.74
CA VAL A 364 19.80 0.58 -0.40
C VAL A 364 19.67 2.11 -0.34
N GLY A 365 20.28 2.83 -1.30
CA GLY A 365 20.31 4.31 -1.31
C GLY A 365 21.31 4.90 -0.28
N ALA A 366 22.17 4.06 0.28
CA ALA A 366 23.22 4.43 1.24
C ALA A 366 24.62 4.07 0.68
N PRO A 367 25.10 4.84 -0.31
CA PRO A 367 26.39 4.59 -0.92
C PRO A 367 27.54 4.70 0.09
N ARG A 368 28.60 3.91 -0.10
CA ARG A 368 29.80 3.92 0.72
C ARG A 368 31.03 4.07 -0.18
N VAL A 369 32.07 4.72 0.32
CA VAL A 369 33.38 4.79 -0.35
C VAL A 369 33.99 3.39 -0.28
N VAL A 370 34.34 2.84 -1.45
CA VAL A 370 34.96 1.51 -1.59
C VAL A 370 36.48 1.67 -1.74
N SER A 371 36.90 2.63 -2.56
CA SER A 371 38.34 2.90 -2.77
C SER A 371 38.55 4.36 -3.08
N VAL A 372 39.74 4.83 -2.71
CA VAL A 372 40.32 6.12 -3.09
C VAL A 372 41.60 5.79 -3.84
N SER A 373 41.77 6.33 -5.04
CA SER A 373 42.97 6.08 -5.86
C SER A 373 43.58 7.40 -6.25
N ALA A 374 44.85 7.60 -5.92
CA ALA A 374 45.61 8.76 -6.35
C ALA A 374 45.92 8.70 -7.85
N ALA A 375 45.90 9.85 -8.54
CA ALA A 375 46.39 9.92 -9.91
C ALA A 375 47.91 9.69 -9.90
N GLY A 376 48.36 8.65 -10.60
CA GLY A 376 49.79 8.41 -10.79
C GLY A 376 50.46 9.60 -11.49
N PRO A 377 51.80 9.74 -11.41
CA PRO A 377 52.51 10.72 -12.20
C PRO A 377 52.20 10.48 -13.68
N ALA A 378 51.77 11.54 -14.39
CA ALA A 378 51.46 11.46 -15.81
C ALA A 378 52.72 11.01 -16.55
N GLU A 379 52.75 9.76 -17.04
CA GLU A 379 53.72 9.35 -18.08
C GLU A 379 53.24 10.00 -19.38
N GLU A 380 53.86 11.13 -19.74
CA GLU A 380 53.76 11.66 -21.10
C GLU A 380 54.64 10.83 -22.03
N PRO A 381 54.13 10.32 -23.14
CA PRO A 381 54.99 9.74 -24.18
C PRO A 381 55.64 10.88 -24.98
N GLY A 382 56.91 11.17 -24.68
CA GLY A 382 57.87 11.78 -25.58
C GLY A 382 57.61 13.19 -26.06
N GLU A 383 58.22 14.18 -25.38
CA GLU A 383 59.06 15.16 -26.07
C GLU A 383 59.83 16.01 -25.01
N SER A 384 61.14 16.00 -25.09
CA SER A 384 62.04 16.79 -24.26
C SER A 384 61.95 18.25 -24.66
N SER A 385 61.43 19.13 -23.85
CA SER A 385 61.81 20.54 -23.84
C SER A 385 61.47 21.12 -22.45
N GLY A 386 62.57 21.63 -21.83
CA GLY A 386 62.57 22.06 -20.45
C GLY A 386 61.59 23.15 -20.10
N GLU A 387 60.98 22.91 -19.00
CA GLU A 387 60.56 23.90 -18.01
C GLU A 387 60.25 23.15 -16.73
N GLY A 388 60.63 23.68 -15.59
CA GLY A 388 60.90 23.05 -14.33
C GLY A 388 59.86 22.17 -13.72
N PRO A 389 60.24 21.28 -12.78
CA PRO A 389 59.30 20.34 -12.11
C PRO A 389 58.27 21.11 -11.31
N ALA A 390 57.00 20.84 -11.59
CA ALA A 390 55.93 21.23 -10.67
C ALA A 390 56.20 20.54 -9.33
N GLU A 391 56.68 21.31 -8.36
CA GLU A 391 57.02 20.88 -7.02
C GLU A 391 55.73 20.53 -6.27
N GLY A 392 55.52 19.25 -5.95
CA GLY A 392 54.59 18.74 -4.98
C GLY A 392 54.50 17.21 -5.09
N PRO A 393 54.64 16.46 -3.97
CA PRO A 393 54.42 15.02 -3.98
C PRO A 393 53.02 14.70 -4.43
N PRO A 394 52.76 13.52 -5.06
CA PRO A 394 51.40 13.11 -5.40
C PRO A 394 50.54 13.08 -4.11
N ALA A 395 49.36 13.69 -4.17
CA ALA A 395 48.45 13.70 -3.03
C ALA A 395 48.15 12.26 -2.60
N GLY A 396 48.31 11.99 -1.30
CA GLY A 396 47.98 10.69 -0.76
C GLY A 396 46.46 10.46 -0.75
N GLU A 397 46.00 9.19 -0.69
CA GLU A 397 44.59 8.83 -0.63
C GLU A 397 43.83 9.54 0.49
N VAL A 398 44.51 9.75 1.65
CA VAL A 398 44.00 10.46 2.81
C VAL A 398 43.74 11.93 2.50
N GLU A 399 44.67 12.60 1.83
CA GLU A 399 44.52 14.00 1.43
C GLU A 399 43.40 14.18 0.41
N ILE A 400 43.27 13.29 -0.57
CA ILE A 400 42.21 13.31 -1.58
C ILE A 400 40.84 13.19 -0.91
N LEU A 401 40.70 12.26 0.04
CA LEU A 401 39.47 12.06 0.76
C LEU A 401 39.11 13.26 1.66
N ALA A 402 40.10 13.85 2.34
CA ALA A 402 39.87 15.02 3.20
C ALA A 402 39.48 16.26 2.37
N LEU A 403 40.14 16.51 1.23
CA LEU A 403 39.80 17.61 0.32
C LEU A 403 38.44 17.43 -0.33
N ALA A 404 38.07 16.19 -0.71
CA ALA A 404 36.76 15.88 -1.24
C ALA A 404 35.68 16.07 -0.19
N ALA A 405 35.93 15.64 1.05
CA ALA A 405 35.01 15.85 2.16
C ALA A 405 34.81 17.34 2.48
N ALA A 406 35.84 18.14 2.38
CA ALA A 406 35.76 19.59 2.51
C ALA A 406 34.92 20.22 1.40
N ALA A 407 35.09 19.85 0.15
CA ALA A 407 34.28 20.36 -0.96
C ALA A 407 32.80 19.96 -0.81
N GLU A 408 32.50 18.78 -0.30
CA GLU A 408 31.16 18.25 -0.05
C GLU A 408 30.58 18.63 1.34
N TRP A 409 31.16 19.64 2.03
CA TRP A 409 30.82 20.00 3.42
C TRP A 409 29.34 20.17 3.69
N ASN A 410 28.63 20.88 2.82
CA ASN A 410 27.20 21.16 2.92
C ASN A 410 26.37 20.37 1.91
N SER A 411 26.95 19.36 1.24
CA SER A 411 26.23 18.59 0.23
C SER A 411 25.25 17.60 0.88
N GLU A 412 24.01 17.66 0.47
CA GLU A 412 22.98 16.67 0.82
C GLU A 412 22.97 15.48 -0.16
N HIS A 413 23.79 15.55 -1.21
CA HIS A 413 23.85 14.48 -2.19
C HIS A 413 24.36 13.17 -1.56
N PRO A 414 23.79 11.98 -1.87
CA PRO A 414 24.21 10.71 -1.28
C PRO A 414 25.70 10.42 -1.38
N ILE A 415 26.34 10.76 -2.51
CA ILE A 415 27.79 10.60 -2.73
C ILE A 415 28.57 11.52 -1.79
N GLY A 416 28.18 12.78 -1.66
CA GLY A 416 28.84 13.73 -0.75
C GLY A 416 28.74 13.28 0.70
N ARG A 417 27.57 12.77 1.11
CA ARG A 417 27.37 12.19 2.44
C ARG A 417 28.29 10.97 2.66
N ALA A 418 28.41 10.08 1.67
CA ALA A 418 29.30 8.93 1.73
C ALA A 418 30.77 9.32 1.92
N ILE A 419 31.23 10.33 1.18
CA ILE A 419 32.60 10.86 1.27
C ILE A 419 32.86 11.45 2.67
N ARG A 420 31.94 12.26 3.18
CA ARG A 420 32.07 12.86 4.53
C ARG A 420 32.04 11.81 5.64
N THR A 421 31.15 10.82 5.51
CA THR A 421 31.05 9.72 6.48
C THR A 421 32.36 8.92 6.52
N GLU A 422 32.94 8.60 5.34
CA GLU A 422 34.18 7.85 5.28
C GLU A 422 35.35 8.65 5.87
N ALA A 423 35.41 9.97 5.61
CA ALA A 423 36.39 10.85 6.23
C ALA A 423 36.30 10.87 7.76
N ALA A 424 35.06 10.90 8.28
CA ALA A 424 34.81 10.84 9.71
C ALA A 424 35.16 9.46 10.31
N VAL A 425 34.83 8.35 9.65
CA VAL A 425 35.20 6.99 10.08
C VAL A 425 36.71 6.81 10.15
N ARG A 426 37.46 7.44 9.22
CA ARG A 426 38.94 7.41 9.24
C ARG A 426 39.57 8.48 10.15
N ASP A 427 38.73 9.21 10.92
CA ASP A 427 39.17 10.29 11.84
C ASP A 427 40.04 11.35 11.17
N LEU A 428 39.71 11.72 9.92
CA LEU A 428 40.44 12.68 9.15
C LEU A 428 40.14 14.12 9.53
N THR A 429 41.16 14.97 9.64
CA THR A 429 40.95 16.41 9.78
C THR A 429 40.52 17.00 8.44
N VAL A 430 39.21 17.40 8.37
CA VAL A 430 38.64 18.00 7.17
C VAL A 430 38.79 19.52 7.24
N PRO A 431 39.49 20.15 6.26
CA PRO A 431 39.65 21.61 6.21
C PRO A 431 38.27 22.30 6.02
N VAL A 432 38.14 23.51 6.58
CA VAL A 432 36.90 24.30 6.42
C VAL A 432 36.90 24.94 5.03
N PRO A 433 35.91 24.65 4.17
CA PRO A 433 35.85 25.21 2.83
C PRO A 433 35.33 26.64 2.82
N ASN A 434 35.76 27.42 1.81
CA ASN A 434 35.15 28.71 1.48
C ASN A 434 34.59 28.64 0.06
N ASP A 435 33.66 29.54 -0.30
CA ASP A 435 33.14 29.71 -1.65
C ASP A 435 32.65 28.37 -2.28
N VAL A 436 31.73 27.69 -1.58
CA VAL A 436 31.16 26.42 -2.06
C VAL A 436 30.11 26.71 -3.13
N ALA A 437 30.32 26.14 -4.32
CA ALA A 437 29.37 26.25 -5.44
C ALA A 437 28.93 24.87 -5.93
N TYR A 438 27.63 24.69 -6.12
CA TYR A 438 27.03 23.46 -6.67
C TYR A 438 26.61 23.68 -8.13
N SER A 439 27.04 22.82 -9.02
CA SER A 439 26.69 22.85 -10.45
C SER A 439 25.95 21.55 -10.81
N PRO A 440 24.63 21.62 -11.11
CA PRO A 440 23.84 20.43 -11.47
C PRO A 440 24.48 19.65 -12.62
N GLY A 441 24.72 18.33 -12.40
CA GLY A 441 25.32 17.45 -13.40
C GLY A 441 26.85 17.51 -13.50
N ALA A 442 27.48 18.56 -13.00
CA ALA A 442 28.95 18.72 -13.02
C ALA A 442 29.59 18.33 -11.67
N GLY A 443 28.94 18.65 -10.54
CA GLY A 443 29.43 18.34 -9.20
C GLY A 443 29.50 19.57 -8.29
N VAL A 444 30.36 19.50 -7.28
CA VAL A 444 30.60 20.53 -6.29
C VAL A 444 32.00 21.11 -6.44
N SER A 445 32.16 22.41 -6.28
CA SER A 445 33.48 23.08 -6.18
C SER A 445 33.54 23.95 -4.92
N ALA A 446 34.71 23.96 -4.26
CA ALA A 446 34.94 24.78 -3.09
C ALA A 446 36.38 25.30 -3.07
N LEU A 447 36.61 26.41 -2.39
CA LEU A 447 37.98 26.93 -2.14
C LEU A 447 38.45 26.36 -0.79
N VAL A 448 39.45 25.49 -0.81
CA VAL A 448 40.06 24.84 0.36
C VAL A 448 41.53 25.19 0.40
N ASP A 449 42.00 25.85 1.46
CA ASP A 449 43.40 26.28 1.63
C ASP A 449 43.97 27.05 0.43
N GLY A 450 43.13 27.91 -0.19
CA GLY A 450 43.50 28.73 -1.35
C GLY A 450 43.52 27.99 -2.70
N ARG A 451 43.17 26.71 -2.74
CA ARG A 451 43.07 25.88 -3.95
C ARG A 451 41.58 25.60 -4.27
N ARG A 452 41.18 25.65 -5.52
CA ARG A 452 39.82 25.28 -5.94
C ARG A 452 39.73 23.79 -6.12
N ILE A 453 39.03 23.15 -5.17
CA ILE A 453 38.75 21.71 -5.19
C ILE A 453 37.43 21.49 -5.90
N THR A 454 37.41 20.59 -6.89
CA THR A 454 36.19 20.19 -7.61
C THR A 454 36.01 18.69 -7.45
N VAL A 455 34.82 18.30 -7.06
CA VAL A 455 34.37 16.91 -6.93
C VAL A 455 33.21 16.68 -7.87
N GLY A 456 33.38 15.81 -8.86
CA GLY A 456 32.36 15.64 -9.90
C GLY A 456 32.58 14.39 -10.76
N ARG A 457 31.65 14.17 -11.71
CA ARG A 457 31.81 13.07 -12.67
C ARG A 457 32.95 13.34 -13.63
N ARG A 458 33.59 12.27 -14.12
CA ARG A 458 34.57 12.33 -15.19
C ARG A 458 33.94 13.05 -16.39
N GLN A 459 34.47 14.26 -16.72
CA GLN A 459 34.10 14.94 -17.95
C GLN A 459 34.91 14.30 -19.08
N ASP A 460 34.26 13.53 -19.96
CA ASP A 460 34.86 13.18 -21.26
C ASP A 460 35.04 14.46 -22.09
N GLN A 461 36.23 15.01 -22.08
CA GLN A 461 36.58 16.24 -22.82
C GLN A 461 36.57 16.07 -24.35
N THR A 462 36.02 15.00 -24.91
CA THR A 462 36.01 14.72 -26.35
C THR A 462 34.65 14.58 -26.98
N ARG A 463 33.66 15.42 -26.60
CA ARG A 463 32.49 15.57 -27.46
C ARG A 463 32.37 17.00 -27.99
N ARG A 464 32.92 17.23 -29.17
CA ARG A 464 32.46 18.31 -30.05
C ARG A 464 31.09 17.91 -30.61
N PRO A 465 30.11 18.84 -30.70
CA PRO A 465 28.80 18.53 -31.26
C PRO A 465 29.00 18.08 -32.73
N GLY A 466 28.65 16.83 -33.04
CA GLY A 466 28.62 16.31 -34.43
C GLY A 466 29.47 15.07 -34.75
N GLN A 467 30.02 14.34 -33.78
CA GLN A 467 30.71 13.08 -34.10
C GLN A 467 29.95 11.85 -33.59
N GLU A 468 29.64 10.96 -34.53
CA GLU A 468 29.10 9.61 -34.27
C GLU A 468 30.12 8.77 -33.47
N ALA A 469 29.56 7.91 -32.58
CA ALA A 469 30.32 7.06 -31.67
C ALA A 469 31.13 6.00 -32.44
N PRO A 470 32.45 5.78 -32.11
CA PRO A 470 33.14 4.60 -32.58
C PRO A 470 32.62 3.34 -31.84
N THR A 471 32.40 2.28 -32.59
CA THR A 471 32.11 0.94 -32.07
C THR A 471 33.20 0.47 -31.12
N PRO A 472 32.85 -0.14 -29.95
CA PRO A 472 33.85 -0.61 -29.01
C PRO A 472 34.59 -1.84 -29.56
N ASP A 473 35.91 -1.73 -29.65
CA ASP A 473 36.78 -2.82 -30.01
C ASP A 473 36.91 -3.85 -28.89
N ALA A 474 36.60 -5.10 -29.19
CA ALA A 474 36.45 -6.20 -28.25
C ALA A 474 37.75 -6.87 -27.83
N SER A 475 38.88 -6.14 -27.71
CA SER A 475 40.18 -6.74 -27.37
C SER A 475 41.03 -5.97 -26.37
N ALA A 476 40.49 -5.70 -25.18
CA ALA A 476 41.30 -5.32 -24.03
C ALA A 476 41.26 -6.45 -22.98
N THR A 477 42.27 -7.33 -23.09
CA THR A 477 42.53 -8.40 -22.11
C THR A 477 42.99 -7.76 -20.79
N ILE A 478 42.12 -7.83 -19.75
CA ILE A 478 42.45 -7.49 -18.37
C ILE A 478 43.19 -8.70 -17.77
N GLY A 479 44.47 -8.52 -17.42
CA GLY A 479 45.25 -9.54 -16.72
C GLY A 479 44.72 -9.84 -15.32
N PRO A 480 44.97 -11.07 -14.78
CA PRO A 480 44.46 -11.45 -13.49
C PRO A 480 45.25 -10.79 -12.35
N GLY A 481 44.66 -9.76 -11.74
CA GLY A 481 45.10 -9.26 -10.45
C GLY A 481 44.56 -10.20 -9.35
N THR A 482 45.49 -10.67 -8.52
CA THR A 482 45.26 -11.55 -7.37
C THR A 482 44.24 -10.95 -6.41
N SER A 483 43.03 -11.50 -6.38
CA SER A 483 42.03 -11.23 -5.35
C SER A 483 42.15 -12.30 -4.29
N ASP A 484 42.41 -11.88 -3.06
CA ASP A 484 42.19 -12.70 -1.86
C ASP A 484 40.69 -13.00 -1.76
N ALA A 485 40.32 -14.25 -1.94
CA ALA A 485 38.94 -14.71 -1.92
C ALA A 485 38.53 -15.07 -0.49
N SER A 486 37.90 -14.14 0.23
CA SER A 486 37.16 -14.47 1.46
C SER A 486 36.11 -13.42 1.85
N ASP A 487 35.22 -13.05 0.91
CA ASP A 487 33.83 -12.63 1.20
C ASP A 487 33.06 -12.56 -0.14
N PRO A 488 31.94 -13.23 -0.33
CA PRO A 488 31.11 -13.05 -1.51
C PRO A 488 30.31 -11.74 -1.34
N GLU A 489 30.98 -10.61 -1.62
CA GLU A 489 30.38 -9.29 -1.58
C GLU A 489 29.29 -9.19 -2.65
N ALA A 490 28.07 -8.89 -2.20
CA ALA A 490 26.92 -8.69 -3.07
C ALA A 490 27.25 -7.68 -4.18
N PRO A 491 26.82 -7.87 -5.41
CA PRO A 491 27.10 -6.99 -6.53
C PRO A 491 26.65 -5.57 -6.21
N SER A 492 27.57 -4.59 -6.28
CA SER A 492 27.32 -3.19 -5.92
C SER A 492 27.31 -2.29 -7.15
N ALA A 493 26.43 -1.30 -7.14
CA ALA A 493 26.40 -0.24 -8.14
C ALA A 493 27.51 0.76 -7.84
N THR A 494 28.61 0.74 -8.61
CA THR A 494 29.75 1.63 -8.38
C THR A 494 29.67 2.89 -9.24
N SER A 495 29.92 4.06 -8.62
CA SER A 495 30.10 5.35 -9.27
C SER A 495 31.52 5.87 -8.98
N VAL A 496 32.20 6.38 -10.00
CA VAL A 496 33.53 6.96 -9.85
C VAL A 496 33.40 8.47 -9.93
N VAL A 497 33.98 9.15 -8.93
CA VAL A 497 34.02 10.61 -8.81
C VAL A 497 35.46 11.07 -8.92
N GLU A 498 35.73 12.05 -9.77
CA GLU A 498 37.03 12.69 -9.87
C GLU A 498 37.19 13.81 -8.84
N VAL A 499 38.33 13.86 -8.19
CA VAL A 499 38.72 14.95 -7.30
C VAL A 499 39.85 15.74 -7.99
N ARG A 500 39.61 17.02 -8.22
CA ARG A 500 40.55 17.91 -8.91
C ARG A 500 40.92 19.11 -8.02
N ALA A 501 42.15 19.58 -8.13
CA ALA A 501 42.58 20.84 -7.55
C ALA A 501 43.11 21.74 -8.68
N ASP A 502 42.53 22.93 -8.81
CA ASP A 502 42.87 23.90 -9.86
C ASP A 502 42.97 23.24 -11.26
N ASP A 503 41.92 22.46 -11.60
CA ASP A 503 41.80 21.63 -12.82
C ASP A 503 42.77 20.44 -12.96
N ARG A 504 43.74 20.27 -12.07
CA ARG A 504 44.60 19.09 -12.04
C ARG A 504 43.88 17.93 -11.34
N LEU A 505 43.85 16.77 -11.98
CA LEU A 505 43.32 15.54 -11.36
C LEU A 505 44.24 15.11 -10.20
N LEU A 506 43.68 15.07 -8.97
CA LEU A 506 44.35 14.53 -7.79
C LEU A 506 44.15 13.02 -7.69
N GLY A 507 42.96 12.55 -7.99
CA GLY A 507 42.59 11.14 -7.93
C GLY A 507 41.11 10.90 -8.13
N THR A 508 40.71 9.65 -7.88
CA THR A 508 39.33 9.22 -8.01
C THR A 508 38.83 8.54 -6.72
N ILE A 509 37.59 8.77 -6.39
CA ILE A 509 36.88 8.09 -5.28
C ILE A 509 35.83 7.18 -5.90
N THR A 510 35.91 5.89 -5.63
CA THR A 510 34.91 4.92 -6.04
C THR A 510 33.89 4.76 -4.91
N VAL A 511 32.64 5.03 -5.21
CA VAL A 511 31.52 4.91 -4.29
C VAL A 511 30.61 3.81 -4.78
N ALA A 512 30.19 2.91 -3.90
CA ALA A 512 29.30 1.80 -4.23
C ALA A 512 28.04 1.84 -3.40
N ASP A 513 26.90 1.61 -4.06
CA ASP A 513 25.62 1.40 -3.43
C ASP A 513 25.23 -0.08 -3.55
N ARG A 514 24.89 -0.71 -2.43
CA ARG A 514 24.57 -2.15 -2.38
C ARG A 514 23.20 -2.42 -2.93
N LEU A 515 23.06 -3.49 -3.72
CA LEU A 515 21.74 -4.02 -4.07
C LEU A 515 20.99 -4.45 -2.82
N ARG A 516 19.67 -4.20 -2.79
CA ARG A 516 18.81 -4.72 -1.71
C ARG A 516 18.80 -6.24 -1.76
N GLN A 517 18.75 -6.83 -0.58
CA GLN A 517 18.58 -8.26 -0.45
C GLN A 517 17.26 -8.65 -1.12
N GLY A 518 17.28 -9.69 -1.96
CA GLY A 518 16.07 -10.13 -2.67
C GLY A 518 15.75 -9.38 -3.97
N ALA A 519 16.43 -8.27 -4.33
CA ALA A 519 16.11 -7.51 -5.55
C ALA A 519 16.15 -8.36 -6.82
N ALA A 520 17.19 -9.18 -7.00
CA ALA A 520 17.31 -10.09 -8.16
C ALA A 520 16.19 -11.15 -8.16
N THR A 521 15.82 -11.67 -6.99
CA THR A 521 14.72 -12.61 -6.86
C THR A 521 13.39 -11.95 -7.22
N ALA A 522 13.16 -10.72 -6.74
CA ALA A 522 11.93 -9.98 -7.04
C ALA A 522 11.79 -9.67 -8.54
N VAL A 523 12.87 -9.24 -9.20
CA VAL A 523 12.88 -8.99 -10.65
C VAL A 523 12.54 -10.28 -11.42
N ARG A 524 13.15 -11.40 -11.06
CA ARG A 524 12.86 -12.71 -11.68
C ARG A 524 11.41 -13.12 -11.44
N ASP A 525 10.91 -13.04 -10.21
CA ASP A 525 9.55 -13.47 -9.85
C ASP A 525 8.48 -12.61 -10.56
N LEU A 526 8.73 -11.30 -10.73
CA LEU A 526 7.88 -10.43 -11.54
C LEU A 526 7.86 -10.90 -13.01
N GLY A 527 9.02 -11.23 -13.57
CA GLY A 527 9.12 -11.80 -14.93
C GLY A 527 8.39 -13.14 -15.06
N GLU A 528 8.51 -14.05 -14.08
CA GLU A 528 7.79 -15.32 -14.03
C GLU A 528 6.26 -15.14 -13.93
N MET A 529 5.81 -14.02 -13.35
CA MET A 529 4.40 -13.63 -13.35
C MET A 529 3.93 -13.06 -14.69
N GLY A 530 4.79 -12.99 -15.71
CA GLY A 530 4.50 -12.47 -17.04
C GLY A 530 4.48 -10.94 -17.12
N LEU A 531 5.17 -10.27 -16.20
CA LEU A 531 5.34 -8.81 -16.22
C LEU A 531 6.61 -8.46 -17.00
N GLU A 532 6.53 -7.43 -17.82
CA GLU A 532 7.69 -6.77 -18.38
C GLU A 532 8.36 -5.93 -17.30
N VAL A 533 9.66 -6.14 -17.07
CA VAL A 533 10.41 -5.38 -16.06
C VAL A 533 11.42 -4.48 -16.74
N LEU A 534 11.36 -3.18 -16.45
CA LEU A 534 12.29 -2.16 -16.97
C LEU A 534 13.00 -1.47 -15.82
N MET A 535 14.29 -1.20 -15.97
CA MET A 535 15.06 -0.41 -15.02
C MET A 535 15.39 0.97 -15.61
N LEU A 536 15.02 2.03 -14.87
CA LEU A 536 15.39 3.40 -15.19
C LEU A 536 16.45 3.91 -14.22
N THR A 537 17.42 4.66 -14.71
CA THR A 537 18.45 5.26 -13.85
C THR A 537 19.07 6.52 -14.47
N GLY A 538 19.39 7.49 -13.61
CA GLY A 538 20.22 8.64 -13.98
C GLY A 538 21.73 8.35 -14.09
N ASP A 539 22.15 7.13 -13.73
CA ASP A 539 23.57 6.73 -13.78
C ASP A 539 24.07 6.50 -15.20
N SER A 540 25.41 6.39 -15.31
CA SER A 540 26.04 6.03 -16.59
C SER A 540 25.64 4.64 -17.07
N ALA A 541 25.67 4.43 -18.40
CA ALA A 541 25.36 3.14 -19.01
C ALA A 541 26.22 1.99 -18.44
N ALA A 542 27.48 2.24 -18.13
CA ALA A 542 28.38 1.24 -17.54
C ALA A 542 27.96 0.81 -16.13
N SER A 543 27.49 1.76 -15.29
CA SER A 543 26.96 1.44 -13.96
C SER A 543 25.64 0.67 -14.06
N ALA A 544 24.74 1.11 -14.95
CA ALA A 544 23.47 0.49 -15.20
C ALA A 544 23.61 -0.97 -15.71
N SER A 545 24.52 -1.24 -16.65
CA SER A 545 24.75 -2.58 -17.20
C SER A 545 25.30 -3.56 -16.16
N ARG A 546 26.11 -3.10 -15.18
CA ARG A 546 26.56 -3.97 -14.08
C ARG A 546 25.41 -4.40 -13.17
N VAL A 547 24.56 -3.45 -12.79
CA VAL A 547 23.38 -3.72 -11.98
C VAL A 547 22.39 -4.62 -12.73
N ALA A 548 22.15 -4.34 -14.02
CA ALA A 548 21.28 -5.14 -14.87
C ALA A 548 21.70 -6.61 -14.93
N ARG A 549 23.00 -6.87 -15.13
CA ARG A 549 23.54 -8.24 -15.13
C ARG A 549 23.35 -8.94 -13.78
N ALA A 550 23.54 -8.22 -12.68
CA ALA A 550 23.33 -8.76 -11.33
C ALA A 550 21.85 -9.08 -11.05
N LEU A 551 20.94 -8.35 -11.68
CA LEU A 551 19.48 -8.55 -11.57
C LEU A 551 18.94 -9.54 -12.61
N GLY A 552 19.74 -9.94 -13.62
CA GLY A 552 19.30 -10.79 -14.72
C GLY A 552 18.46 -10.08 -15.78
N LEU A 553 18.56 -8.74 -15.86
CA LEU A 553 17.87 -7.92 -16.87
C LEU A 553 18.67 -7.89 -18.17
N ALA A 554 17.96 -7.92 -19.30
CA ALA A 554 18.52 -7.74 -20.62
C ALA A 554 18.85 -6.25 -20.92
N GLU A 555 19.72 -5.97 -21.90
CA GLU A 555 20.13 -4.58 -22.19
C GLU A 555 18.98 -3.69 -22.66
N ASP A 556 18.01 -4.25 -23.39
CA ASP A 556 16.82 -3.54 -23.87
C ASP A 556 15.84 -3.19 -22.74
N GLN A 557 15.95 -3.86 -21.59
CA GLN A 557 15.18 -3.59 -20.38
C GLN A 557 15.78 -2.48 -19.50
N VAL A 558 16.85 -1.82 -19.96
CA VAL A 558 17.56 -0.81 -19.18
C VAL A 558 17.63 0.52 -19.92
N ARG A 559 17.30 1.60 -19.21
CA ARG A 559 17.47 2.98 -19.69
C ARG A 559 18.31 3.75 -18.71
N ALA A 560 19.49 4.20 -19.17
CA ALA A 560 20.50 4.87 -18.36
C ALA A 560 20.67 6.34 -18.77
N GLY A 561 21.25 7.15 -17.87
CA GLY A 561 21.55 8.56 -18.13
C GLY A 561 20.31 9.46 -18.18
N LEU A 562 19.20 9.05 -17.57
CA LEU A 562 17.93 9.76 -17.61
C LEU A 562 17.88 10.90 -16.58
N LEU A 563 17.34 12.03 -16.99
CA LEU A 563 16.87 13.08 -16.09
C LEU A 563 15.49 12.71 -15.49
N PRO A 564 15.04 13.35 -14.40
CA PRO A 564 13.72 13.11 -13.85
C PRO A 564 12.56 13.28 -14.86
N THR A 565 12.66 14.28 -15.73
CA THR A 565 11.72 14.52 -16.84
C THR A 565 11.72 13.40 -17.88
N ASP A 566 12.88 12.81 -18.16
CA ASP A 566 12.99 11.72 -19.13
C ASP A 566 12.36 10.43 -18.59
N LYS A 567 12.48 10.18 -17.26
CA LYS A 567 11.81 9.06 -16.61
C LYS A 567 10.29 9.17 -16.74
N GLU A 568 9.75 10.37 -16.49
CA GLU A 568 8.33 10.65 -16.67
C GLU A 568 7.88 10.41 -18.13
N GLU A 569 8.68 10.86 -19.11
CA GLU A 569 8.37 10.69 -20.53
C GLU A 569 8.40 9.21 -20.93
N VAL A 570 9.34 8.41 -20.44
CA VAL A 570 9.36 6.95 -20.64
C VAL A 570 8.08 6.31 -20.13
N VAL A 571 7.65 6.63 -18.91
CA VAL A 571 6.41 6.10 -18.32
C VAL A 571 5.20 6.51 -19.16
N ARG A 572 5.11 7.78 -19.57
CA ARG A 572 4.02 8.25 -20.45
C ARG A 572 4.00 7.56 -21.81
N SER A 573 5.17 7.34 -22.41
CA SER A 573 5.26 6.66 -23.71
C SER A 573 4.80 5.21 -23.64
N LEU A 574 5.12 4.49 -22.57
CA LEU A 574 4.64 3.13 -22.32
C LEU A 574 3.11 3.09 -22.18
N ARG A 575 2.53 4.03 -21.43
CA ARG A 575 1.07 4.14 -21.30
C ARG A 575 0.39 4.50 -22.62
N GLN A 576 0.97 5.39 -23.41
CA GLN A 576 0.47 5.71 -24.74
C GLN A 576 0.55 4.53 -25.71
N ALA A 577 1.51 3.64 -25.52
CA ALA A 577 1.60 2.37 -26.23
C ALA A 577 0.56 1.32 -25.76
N GLY A 578 -0.31 1.66 -24.80
CA GLY A 578 -1.37 0.80 -24.28
C GLY A 578 -0.94 -0.13 -23.16
N LYS A 579 0.25 0.08 -22.58
CA LYS A 579 0.71 -0.66 -21.40
C LYS A 579 0.07 -0.14 -20.13
N CYS A 580 -0.18 -1.03 -19.20
CA CYS A 580 -0.58 -0.70 -17.83
C CYS A 580 0.67 -0.70 -16.93
N VAL A 581 1.14 0.48 -16.56
CA VAL A 581 2.46 0.69 -15.98
C VAL A 581 2.40 0.90 -14.48
N ALA A 582 3.18 0.11 -13.73
CA ALA A 582 3.54 0.42 -12.34
C ALA A 582 4.95 1.03 -12.31
N MET A 583 5.11 2.22 -11.71
CA MET A 583 6.42 2.84 -11.46
C MET A 583 6.78 2.69 -9.99
N VAL A 584 8.00 2.22 -9.71
CA VAL A 584 8.54 2.07 -8.35
C VAL A 584 9.74 3.01 -8.16
N GLY A 585 9.70 3.84 -7.12
CA GLY A 585 10.73 4.82 -6.84
C GLY A 585 10.80 5.23 -5.36
N ASP A 586 11.86 5.93 -4.96
CA ASP A 586 12.09 6.33 -3.56
C ASP A 586 12.25 7.85 -3.36
N GLY A 587 12.53 8.60 -4.41
CA GLY A 587 13.01 9.97 -4.35
C GLY A 587 12.04 11.04 -4.85
N VAL A 588 12.38 12.30 -4.53
CA VAL A 588 11.72 13.49 -5.10
C VAL A 588 11.84 13.48 -6.63
N ASN A 589 12.96 12.95 -7.15
CA ASN A 589 13.24 12.88 -8.58
C ASN A 589 12.30 11.93 -9.33
N ASP A 590 11.68 10.98 -8.65
CA ASP A 590 10.79 9.99 -9.23
C ASP A 590 9.31 10.37 -9.08
N ALA A 591 8.98 11.36 -8.24
CA ALA A 591 7.60 11.78 -7.99
C ALA A 591 6.81 12.12 -9.28
N PRO A 592 7.39 12.81 -10.27
CA PRO A 592 6.69 13.02 -11.55
C PRO A 592 6.40 11.72 -12.30
N ALA A 593 7.36 10.78 -12.32
CA ALA A 593 7.20 9.48 -12.97
C ALA A 593 6.21 8.57 -12.22
N LEU A 594 6.23 8.59 -10.87
CA LEU A 594 5.25 7.90 -10.01
C LEU A 594 3.82 8.38 -10.31
N SER A 595 3.63 9.71 -10.35
CA SER A 595 2.32 10.31 -10.65
C SER A 595 1.86 10.09 -12.11
N ALA A 596 2.81 9.90 -13.03
CA ALA A 596 2.51 9.66 -14.45
C ALA A 596 2.13 8.20 -14.74
N ALA A 597 2.44 7.26 -13.86
CA ALA A 597 2.12 5.84 -13.99
C ALA A 597 0.63 5.56 -13.80
N ASP A 598 0.18 4.34 -14.10
CA ASP A 598 -1.16 3.88 -13.72
C ASP A 598 -1.20 3.52 -12.24
N VAL A 599 -0.07 3.05 -11.69
CA VAL A 599 0.13 2.84 -10.26
C VAL A 599 1.52 3.33 -9.88
N GLY A 600 1.60 4.37 -9.06
CA GLY A 600 2.83 4.82 -8.43
C GLY A 600 3.11 4.03 -7.15
N ILE A 601 4.30 3.45 -7.01
CA ILE A 601 4.70 2.64 -5.86
C ILE A 601 5.92 3.30 -5.20
N ALA A 602 5.74 3.82 -4.00
CA ALA A 602 6.80 4.48 -3.25
C ALA A 602 7.48 3.50 -2.29
N MET A 603 8.82 3.59 -2.19
CA MET A 603 9.57 2.88 -1.16
C MET A 603 9.38 3.58 0.19
N GLY A 604 9.27 2.83 1.29
CA GLY A 604 9.04 3.38 2.63
C GLY A 604 10.19 4.23 3.17
N THR A 605 11.43 3.93 2.75
CA THR A 605 12.62 4.76 3.00
C THR A 605 12.67 6.02 2.14
N GLY A 606 11.77 6.15 1.16
CA GLY A 606 11.69 7.28 0.26
C GLY A 606 11.27 8.58 0.96
N THR A 607 11.38 9.68 0.22
CA THR A 607 10.99 11.02 0.70
C THR A 607 9.49 11.12 0.94
N ASP A 608 9.08 12.08 1.78
CA ASP A 608 7.65 12.34 2.02
C ASP A 608 6.91 12.67 0.71
N VAL A 609 7.57 13.38 -0.21
CA VAL A 609 7.00 13.71 -1.54
C VAL A 609 6.76 12.46 -2.38
N ALA A 610 7.70 11.50 -2.40
CA ALA A 610 7.52 10.25 -3.13
C ALA A 610 6.38 9.41 -2.52
N ARG A 611 6.29 9.37 -1.18
CA ARG A 611 5.22 8.65 -0.48
C ARG A 611 3.84 9.28 -0.69
N GLU A 612 3.78 10.60 -0.83
CA GLU A 612 2.55 11.31 -1.16
C GLU A 612 2.13 11.07 -2.62
N ALA A 613 3.08 11.05 -3.54
CA ALA A 613 2.85 10.78 -4.96
C ALA A 613 2.51 9.31 -5.26
N GLY A 614 2.95 8.36 -4.41
CA GLY A 614 2.68 6.93 -4.60
C GLY A 614 1.27 6.53 -4.22
N ASP A 615 0.67 5.63 -4.99
CA ASP A 615 -0.64 5.00 -4.74
C ASP A 615 -0.51 3.80 -3.82
N VAL A 616 0.66 3.19 -3.82
CA VAL A 616 1.08 2.10 -2.95
C VAL A 616 2.38 2.48 -2.27
N VAL A 617 2.53 2.18 -0.98
CA VAL A 617 3.76 2.41 -0.21
C VAL A 617 4.28 1.08 0.32
N LEU A 618 5.52 0.73 -0.05
CA LEU A 618 6.23 -0.45 0.47
C LEU A 618 7.01 -0.04 1.72
N VAL A 619 6.44 -0.22 2.90
CA VAL A 619 6.96 0.33 4.16
C VAL A 619 8.35 -0.21 4.50
N GLY A 620 8.56 -1.52 4.34
CA GLY A 620 9.87 -2.17 4.55
C GLY A 620 10.88 -1.88 3.45
N SER A 621 10.47 -1.24 2.37
CA SER A 621 11.32 -1.06 1.19
C SER A 621 11.92 -2.37 0.65
N ASP A 622 11.29 -3.51 0.93
CA ASP A 622 11.70 -4.82 0.42
C ASP A 622 11.07 -5.05 -0.96
N PRO A 623 11.85 -5.30 -2.02
CA PRO A 623 11.31 -5.65 -3.32
C PRO A 623 10.42 -6.91 -3.34
N ALA A 624 10.55 -7.81 -2.37
CA ALA A 624 9.69 -8.99 -2.22
C ALA A 624 8.24 -8.60 -1.89
N ASP A 625 8.04 -7.50 -1.15
CA ASP A 625 6.71 -6.99 -0.80
C ASP A 625 5.94 -6.53 -2.04
N LEU A 626 6.65 -5.98 -3.04
CA LEU A 626 6.09 -5.64 -4.35
C LEU A 626 5.51 -6.87 -5.03
N VAL A 627 6.30 -7.96 -5.10
CA VAL A 627 5.89 -9.22 -5.74
C VAL A 627 4.64 -9.78 -5.09
N GLU A 628 4.63 -9.83 -3.74
CA GLU A 628 3.48 -10.38 -3.01
C GLU A 628 2.25 -9.48 -3.16
N THR A 629 2.43 -8.16 -3.20
CA THR A 629 1.33 -7.20 -3.38
C THR A 629 0.67 -7.36 -4.75
N VAL A 630 1.46 -7.47 -5.82
CA VAL A 630 0.93 -7.75 -7.18
C VAL A 630 0.22 -9.10 -7.21
N ARG A 631 0.77 -10.12 -6.55
CA ARG A 631 0.16 -11.46 -6.45
C ARG A 631 -1.18 -11.41 -5.72
N VAL A 632 -1.27 -10.66 -4.63
CA VAL A 632 -2.51 -10.45 -3.87
C VAL A 632 -3.56 -9.73 -4.72
N ALA A 633 -3.17 -8.65 -5.41
CA ALA A 633 -4.06 -7.89 -6.29
C ALA A 633 -4.63 -8.75 -7.43
N ARG A 634 -3.78 -9.52 -8.12
CA ARG A 634 -4.22 -10.46 -9.19
C ARG A 634 -5.13 -11.57 -8.67
N ARG A 635 -4.84 -12.10 -7.48
CA ARG A 635 -5.68 -13.12 -6.84
C ARG A 635 -7.05 -12.56 -6.45
N ALA A 636 -7.10 -11.33 -5.93
CA ALA A 636 -8.36 -10.65 -5.60
C ALA A 636 -9.22 -10.48 -6.85
N ARG A 637 -8.63 -9.98 -7.96
CA ARG A 637 -9.32 -9.87 -9.25
C ARG A 637 -9.84 -11.22 -9.74
N GLY A 638 -9.03 -12.27 -9.64
CA GLY A 638 -9.46 -13.62 -10.01
C GLY A 638 -10.68 -14.11 -9.23
N ILE A 639 -10.70 -13.89 -7.91
CA ILE A 639 -11.82 -14.25 -7.05
C ILE A 639 -13.07 -13.42 -7.41
N ILE A 640 -12.92 -12.12 -7.59
CA ILE A 640 -14.03 -11.23 -7.99
C ILE A 640 -14.61 -11.68 -9.33
N MET A 641 -13.78 -12.00 -10.31
CA MET A 641 -14.24 -12.48 -11.63
C MET A 641 -14.94 -13.83 -11.57
N VAL A 642 -14.44 -14.76 -10.73
CA VAL A 642 -15.11 -16.06 -10.51
C VAL A 642 -16.48 -15.86 -9.88
N ASN A 643 -16.59 -15.00 -8.85
CA ASN A 643 -17.87 -14.69 -8.22
C ASN A 643 -18.82 -14.06 -9.23
N PHE A 644 -18.32 -13.11 -10.02
CA PHE A 644 -19.08 -12.40 -11.03
C PHE A 644 -19.67 -13.32 -12.10
N VAL A 645 -18.81 -14.11 -12.74
CA VAL A 645 -19.25 -15.06 -13.78
C VAL A 645 -20.15 -16.15 -13.17
N GLY A 646 -19.76 -16.63 -11.98
CA GLY A 646 -20.51 -17.66 -11.26
C GLY A 646 -21.93 -17.21 -10.92
N THR A 647 -22.11 -16.00 -10.40
CA THR A 647 -23.44 -15.43 -10.10
C THR A 647 -24.28 -15.33 -11.36
N VAL A 648 -23.76 -14.73 -12.43
CA VAL A 648 -24.50 -14.61 -13.71
C VAL A 648 -24.93 -15.97 -14.24
N VAL A 649 -24.06 -16.97 -14.20
CA VAL A 649 -24.36 -18.33 -14.68
C VAL A 649 -25.44 -18.99 -13.82
N VAL A 650 -25.35 -18.91 -12.49
CA VAL A 650 -26.34 -19.51 -11.58
C VAL A 650 -27.68 -18.80 -11.73
N ASP A 651 -27.72 -17.47 -11.78
CA ASP A 651 -28.94 -16.71 -11.92
C ASP A 651 -29.64 -17.00 -13.25
N VAL A 652 -28.93 -16.98 -14.38
CA VAL A 652 -29.52 -17.27 -15.71
C VAL A 652 -30.02 -18.72 -15.78
N ALA A 653 -29.21 -19.68 -15.32
CA ALA A 653 -29.63 -21.08 -15.32
C ALA A 653 -30.84 -21.31 -14.39
N GLY A 654 -30.83 -20.68 -13.23
CA GLY A 654 -31.93 -20.73 -12.27
C GLY A 654 -33.22 -20.09 -12.80
N MET A 655 -33.12 -18.92 -13.45
CA MET A 655 -34.29 -18.28 -14.10
C MET A 655 -34.88 -19.16 -15.19
N ILE A 656 -34.08 -19.82 -16.01
CA ILE A 656 -34.54 -20.76 -17.04
C ILE A 656 -35.26 -21.95 -16.38
N ALA A 657 -34.65 -22.57 -15.35
CA ALA A 657 -35.20 -23.71 -14.66
C ALA A 657 -36.51 -23.35 -13.93
N ALA A 658 -36.56 -22.18 -13.33
CA ALA A 658 -37.79 -21.65 -12.67
C ALA A 658 -38.88 -21.35 -13.71
N GLY A 659 -38.56 -20.72 -14.81
CA GLY A 659 -39.50 -20.43 -15.92
C GLY A 659 -40.08 -21.68 -16.56
N LEU A 660 -39.30 -22.77 -16.61
CA LEU A 660 -39.77 -24.10 -17.06
C LEU A 660 -40.58 -24.87 -15.97
N GLY A 661 -40.72 -24.31 -14.78
CA GLY A 661 -41.45 -24.94 -13.68
C GLY A 661 -40.66 -26.06 -12.95
N VAL A 662 -39.38 -26.23 -13.24
CA VAL A 662 -38.51 -27.22 -12.59
C VAL A 662 -38.14 -26.80 -11.15
N LEU A 663 -37.95 -25.49 -10.94
CA LEU A 663 -37.67 -24.93 -9.61
C LEU A 663 -38.93 -24.25 -9.03
N GLY A 664 -39.40 -24.79 -7.93
CA GLY A 664 -40.42 -24.09 -7.12
C GLY A 664 -39.79 -22.96 -6.29
N PRO A 665 -40.63 -22.05 -5.71
CA PRO A 665 -40.10 -20.83 -5.06
C PRO A 665 -39.15 -21.10 -3.89
N VAL A 666 -39.39 -22.12 -3.06
CA VAL A 666 -38.49 -22.49 -1.96
C VAL A 666 -37.17 -23.03 -2.45
N ALA A 667 -37.20 -23.86 -3.50
CA ALA A 667 -35.95 -24.37 -4.11
C ALA A 667 -35.17 -23.24 -4.80
N ALA A 668 -35.83 -22.30 -5.44
CA ALA A 668 -35.24 -21.10 -6.01
C ALA A 668 -34.52 -20.25 -4.96
N ALA A 669 -35.18 -20.01 -3.80
CA ALA A 669 -34.59 -19.31 -2.67
C ALA A 669 -33.36 -20.05 -2.09
N LEU A 670 -33.43 -21.37 -1.98
CA LEU A 670 -32.31 -22.17 -1.50
C LEU A 670 -31.13 -22.10 -2.46
N VAL A 671 -31.34 -22.23 -3.77
CA VAL A 671 -30.27 -22.09 -4.78
C VAL A 671 -29.62 -20.72 -4.68
N HIS A 672 -30.44 -19.67 -4.55
CA HIS A 672 -29.95 -18.29 -4.40
C HIS A 672 -29.05 -18.15 -3.17
N VAL A 673 -29.50 -18.48 -1.97
CA VAL A 673 -28.75 -18.32 -0.72
C VAL A 673 -27.48 -19.20 -0.67
N VAL A 674 -27.56 -20.43 -1.19
CA VAL A 674 -26.38 -21.32 -1.25
C VAL A 674 -25.33 -20.74 -2.19
N SER A 675 -25.72 -20.24 -3.36
CA SER A 675 -24.77 -19.62 -4.31
C SER A 675 -24.14 -18.35 -3.72
N GLU A 676 -24.95 -17.48 -3.11
CA GLU A 676 -24.47 -16.28 -2.43
C GLU A 676 -23.48 -16.60 -1.33
N SER A 677 -23.84 -17.51 -0.42
CA SER A 677 -22.94 -17.96 0.64
C SER A 677 -21.63 -18.52 0.09
N ALA A 678 -21.68 -19.28 -1.00
CA ALA A 678 -20.49 -19.81 -1.64
C ALA A 678 -19.56 -18.71 -2.19
N PHE A 679 -20.11 -17.65 -2.80
CA PHE A 679 -19.34 -16.52 -3.33
C PHE A 679 -18.78 -15.63 -2.21
N ILE A 680 -19.53 -15.37 -1.15
CA ILE A 680 -19.05 -14.67 0.04
C ILE A 680 -17.89 -15.46 0.68
N LEU A 681 -18.04 -16.76 0.88
CA LEU A 681 -17.00 -17.63 1.43
C LEU A 681 -15.77 -17.71 0.50
N ASN A 682 -15.96 -17.68 -0.82
CA ASN A 682 -14.84 -17.60 -1.77
C ASN A 682 -14.04 -16.31 -1.60
N SER A 683 -14.71 -15.16 -1.39
CA SER A 683 -14.07 -13.87 -1.09
C SER A 683 -13.37 -13.89 0.27
N ALA A 684 -13.97 -14.51 1.28
CA ALA A 684 -13.43 -14.65 2.63
C ALA A 684 -12.09 -15.44 2.67
N ARG A 685 -11.74 -16.21 1.62
CA ARG A 685 -10.44 -16.89 1.49
C ARG A 685 -9.26 -15.92 1.39
N LEU A 686 -9.50 -14.65 1.07
CA LEU A 686 -8.48 -13.60 1.06
C LEU A 686 -8.20 -13.07 2.46
N VAL A 687 -9.15 -13.15 3.38
CA VAL A 687 -9.00 -12.65 4.75
C VAL A 687 -7.78 -13.31 5.41
N PRO A 688 -6.85 -12.52 5.92
CA PRO A 688 -5.68 -13.05 6.59
C PRO A 688 -6.06 -13.85 7.83
N ARG A 689 -5.51 -15.05 8.00
CA ARG A 689 -5.74 -15.86 9.20
C ARG A 689 -4.90 -15.31 10.37
N PRO A 690 -5.47 -15.14 11.58
CA PRO A 690 -4.67 -14.80 12.74
C PRO A 690 -3.66 -15.93 13.02
N GLY A 691 -2.38 -15.59 13.17
CA GLY A 691 -1.37 -16.50 13.72
C GLY A 691 -0.50 -17.31 12.77
N ARG A 692 -0.61 -17.26 11.45
CA ARG A 692 0.38 -17.85 10.54
C ARG A 692 1.28 -16.75 9.97
N ARG A 693 2.41 -16.52 10.65
CA ARG A 693 3.60 -15.90 10.04
C ARG A 693 4.30 -16.97 9.18
N ARG A 694 4.67 -16.65 7.95
CA ARG A 694 5.68 -17.38 7.19
C ARG A 694 7.07 -16.91 7.58
#